data_8f8f723a6815cb4269fe27516ca7ea91
#
_entry.id   8f8f723a6815cb4269fe27516ca7ea91
#
_cell.length_a   1.000
_cell.length_b   1.000
_cell.length_c   1.000
_cell.angle_alpha   90.00
_cell.angle_beta   90.00
_cell.angle_gamma   90.00
#
_symmetry.space_group_name_H-M   'P 1'
#
loop_
_entity.id
_entity.type
_entity.pdbx_description
1 polymer ?
#
loop_
_entity_poly.entity_id
_entity_poly.type
_entity_poly.pdbx_seq_one_letter_code
_entity_poly.pdbx_strand_id
1 'polypeptide(L)'
;MKLYRQLLVTQHLSKLRFSCARYSTSTCRYEFQIKNTRNIGIIAHIDAGKTTTTERMLYYSGLTRRIGDVDEGSTVTDFLPAERSRGITIQSAAVTFRWPPLNQATTSHDGHNACVSYTINLIDTPGHADFTFEVLRSLRILDGAVCILDGVAGVEAQTEKVWGQAQKFKIPRIVFVNKLDRVGAAFGRTVRQIGSRLRGYPAVCQIPWFEKETGKFRGIGDAVNLRALWWKGESDGKNIQSFDMKELLQEDPNFHGELIKARIALVESICDFDEQLFEEWLAVNDDSLSINAQSIWASIRRCLIDGSGRLVPVFAGASFRNIGIQPLLDAVNDLLPDPTERPDPEVSIENQKCGLSEILQGRLVPNFTKNIKSATMKTLSNSLVSKIEACALVFKVASDIRRGVLVYVRVYHGRRVLQMQASDAVEISCLDKGQIGVITGLKYARTGDTLIAYPNFNPKIGPPSPLNVVQLRPIDIPPPVFFAAIEPHSIGEEKNVAETLGLLIREDPSLNLSIDEDSGQMLLSGMGDLHLEIARDRLINEYKAKATMGNIEISYRESILHATPENHIVFDREIAGKKAKAACGAIIEPIVQLATDILQKTDNFTTIHNGNLITVKFLNSTSPEELNQKLPPDLSSSLVQSSLTNGVISALSRGPRRSYPLHNTHVTIIINVESDLFSKETTPAALASVARLAVQDALKESHSNGHIIILEPLMKVLISCDDTSLGAIVHDISAARGGHVVSLGTGINEEDAIELPPIDIKKIYVPKDNFTITDINDDTNNTGQRRQVIAMVPLKEMIGYLKHVHSLTAGRGTFIMNFHRFERLKGHRERVL
;
A
#
# COMPACT_ATOMS: atom_id res chain seq x y z
N MET A 1 39.71 32.35 -9.98
CA MET A 1 39.90 31.07 -10.67
C MET A 1 38.78 30.06 -10.32
N LYS A 2 37.51 30.50 -10.31
CA LYS A 2 36.33 29.66 -9.99
C LYS A 2 35.16 29.87 -10.97
N LEU A 3 35.39 30.46 -12.11
CA LEU A 3 34.34 30.83 -13.11
C LEU A 3 34.53 30.17 -14.48
N TYR A 4 35.48 29.23 -14.65
CA TYR A 4 35.78 28.65 -15.98
C TYR A 4 35.43 27.15 -16.13
N ARG A 5 34.72 26.54 -15.15
CA ARG A 5 34.34 25.12 -15.22
C ARG A 5 32.86 24.85 -15.43
N GLN A 6 32.01 25.87 -15.57
CA GLN A 6 30.56 25.73 -15.82
C GLN A 6 30.14 25.87 -17.28
N LEU A 7 31.05 26.18 -18.21
CA LEU A 7 30.71 26.45 -19.62
C LEU A 7 31.04 25.31 -20.59
N LEU A 8 31.54 24.16 -20.14
CA LEU A 8 31.91 23.02 -21.00
C LEU A 8 30.95 21.84 -20.97
N VAL A 9 29.88 21.86 -20.17
CA VAL A 9 28.88 20.76 -20.11
C VAL A 9 27.62 21.06 -20.97
N THR A 10 27.44 22.30 -21.43
CA THR A 10 26.27 22.71 -22.19
C THR A 10 26.42 22.64 -23.71
N GLN A 11 27.58 22.27 -24.24
CA GLN A 11 27.79 22.19 -25.70
C GLN A 11 27.69 20.78 -26.32
N HIS A 12 27.55 19.73 -25.54
CA HIS A 12 27.46 18.34 -26.07
C HIS A 12 26.06 17.74 -26.18
N LEU A 13 25.01 18.46 -25.78
CA LEU A 13 23.62 17.96 -25.87
C LEU A 13 22.80 18.52 -27.05
N SER A 14 23.39 19.36 -27.92
CA SER A 14 22.66 19.96 -29.04
C SER A 14 22.91 19.29 -30.41
N LYS A 15 23.57 18.17 -30.49
CA LYS A 15 23.87 17.48 -31.76
C LYS A 15 23.49 16.02 -31.84
N LEU A 16 22.49 15.53 -31.11
CA LEU A 16 21.84 14.26 -31.39
C LEU A 16 20.52 14.47 -32.12
N ARG A 17 20.64 14.88 -33.40
CA ARG A 17 19.58 14.62 -34.39
C ARG A 17 19.66 13.12 -34.71
N PHE A 18 18.79 12.34 -34.12
CA PHE A 18 18.59 10.96 -34.56
C PHE A 18 17.97 10.94 -35.94
N SER A 19 18.82 10.68 -36.93
CA SER A 19 18.42 10.21 -38.25
C SER A 19 17.70 8.88 -38.04
N CYS A 20 16.43 8.82 -38.43
CA CYS A 20 15.64 7.60 -38.45
C CYS A 20 16.14 6.71 -39.60
N ALA A 21 17.20 5.95 -39.36
CA ALA A 21 17.62 4.92 -40.30
C ALA A 21 16.64 3.75 -40.22
N ARG A 22 15.90 3.51 -41.28
CA ARG A 22 15.08 2.31 -41.48
C ARG A 22 15.99 1.10 -41.53
N TYR A 23 16.18 0.40 -40.42
CA TYR A 23 16.67 -0.97 -40.42
C TYR A 23 15.45 -1.88 -40.58
N SER A 24 15.29 -2.42 -41.80
CA SER A 24 14.44 -3.57 -42.07
C SER A 24 15.21 -4.81 -41.64
N THR A 25 15.07 -5.21 -40.41
CA THR A 25 15.32 -6.60 -40.00
C THR A 25 13.97 -7.15 -39.53
N SER A 26 13.58 -8.24 -40.17
CA SER A 26 12.40 -9.04 -39.88
C SER A 26 12.55 -9.80 -38.56
N THR A 27 12.68 -9.06 -37.48
CA THR A 27 12.36 -9.55 -36.13
C THR A 27 10.87 -9.33 -35.95
N CYS A 28 10.10 -10.39 -35.77
CA CYS A 28 8.70 -10.34 -35.37
C CYS A 28 8.58 -9.33 -34.23
N ARG A 29 8.08 -8.15 -34.55
CA ARG A 29 7.57 -7.22 -33.52
C ARG A 29 6.33 -7.90 -32.99
N TYR A 30 6.47 -8.61 -31.87
CA TYR A 30 5.32 -8.95 -31.05
C TYR A 30 4.69 -7.63 -30.64
N GLU A 31 3.65 -7.20 -31.35
CA GLU A 31 2.86 -6.06 -30.95
C GLU A 31 2.33 -6.35 -29.57
N PHE A 32 2.74 -5.53 -28.61
CA PHE A 32 2.25 -5.60 -27.26
C PHE A 32 0.75 -5.29 -27.28
N GLN A 33 -0.06 -6.31 -27.04
CA GLN A 33 -1.49 -6.13 -26.92
C GLN A 33 -1.81 -5.91 -25.44
N ILE A 34 -2.30 -4.72 -25.06
CA ILE A 34 -2.71 -4.38 -23.69
C ILE A 34 -3.69 -5.41 -23.13
N LYS A 35 -4.58 -5.92 -23.98
CA LYS A 35 -5.57 -6.96 -23.62
C LYS A 35 -4.92 -8.25 -23.10
N ASN A 36 -3.70 -8.55 -23.52
CA ASN A 36 -2.95 -9.75 -23.11
C ASN A 36 -2.00 -9.45 -21.95
N THR A 37 -2.20 -8.36 -21.22
CA THR A 37 -1.41 -8.00 -20.02
C THR A 37 -2.22 -8.22 -18.76
N ARG A 38 -1.57 -8.75 -17.73
CA ARG A 38 -2.13 -8.90 -16.39
C ARG A 38 -1.16 -8.30 -15.38
N ASN A 39 -1.57 -7.26 -14.67
CA ASN A 39 -0.82 -6.70 -13.55
C ASN A 39 -1.43 -7.26 -12.28
N ILE A 40 -0.79 -8.27 -11.71
CA ILE A 40 -1.33 -9.01 -10.58
C ILE A 40 -0.45 -8.88 -9.34
N GLY A 41 -1.08 -8.93 -8.17
CA GLY A 41 -0.37 -9.06 -6.91
C GLY A 41 -0.73 -10.35 -6.18
N ILE A 42 0.23 -10.87 -5.42
CA ILE A 42 -0.04 -11.97 -4.51
C ILE A 42 -0.23 -11.38 -3.12
N ILE A 43 -1.40 -11.64 -2.53
CA ILE A 43 -1.78 -11.24 -1.17
C ILE A 43 -1.96 -12.48 -0.31
N ALA A 44 -1.36 -12.49 0.87
CA ALA A 44 -1.42 -13.62 1.79
C ALA A 44 -1.00 -13.20 3.19
N HIS A 45 -1.38 -13.97 4.20
CA HIS A 45 -0.77 -13.84 5.52
C HIS A 45 0.66 -14.42 5.55
N ILE A 46 1.36 -14.22 6.65
CA ILE A 46 2.70 -14.74 6.87
C ILE A 46 2.63 -16.28 6.79
N ASP A 47 3.63 -16.90 6.18
CA ASP A 47 3.75 -18.35 6.02
C ASP A 47 2.64 -19.05 5.21
N ALA A 48 1.74 -18.36 4.51
CA ALA A 48 0.75 -19.02 3.64
C ALA A 48 1.36 -19.72 2.42
N GLY A 49 2.65 -19.52 2.16
CA GLY A 49 3.35 -20.04 1.00
C GLY A 49 3.37 -19.11 -0.20
N LYS A 50 3.32 -17.80 0.05
CA LYS A 50 3.35 -16.76 -0.96
C LYS A 50 4.59 -16.86 -1.85
N THR A 51 5.79 -16.73 -1.29
CA THR A 51 7.07 -16.79 -2.00
C THR A 51 7.25 -18.12 -2.72
N THR A 52 6.87 -19.25 -2.08
CA THR A 52 6.89 -20.58 -2.72
C THR A 52 6.01 -20.61 -3.96
N THR A 53 4.78 -20.06 -3.90
CA THR A 53 3.88 -20.03 -5.05
C THR A 53 4.43 -19.15 -6.17
N THR A 54 4.98 -17.99 -5.84
CA THR A 54 5.65 -17.08 -6.77
C THR A 54 6.80 -17.79 -7.49
N GLU A 55 7.71 -18.44 -6.77
CA GLU A 55 8.85 -19.16 -7.36
C GLU A 55 8.39 -20.29 -8.30
N ARG A 56 7.28 -20.98 -7.98
CA ARG A 56 6.71 -21.99 -8.88
C ARG A 56 6.11 -21.38 -10.16
N MET A 57 5.44 -20.21 -10.04
CA MET A 57 4.97 -19.49 -11.24
C MET A 57 6.13 -19.09 -12.15
N LEU A 58 7.23 -18.58 -11.58
CA LEU A 58 8.43 -18.23 -12.34
C LEU A 58 9.10 -19.43 -12.99
N TYR A 59 9.11 -20.56 -12.32
CA TYR A 59 9.66 -21.81 -12.86
C TYR A 59 8.84 -22.33 -14.05
N TYR A 60 7.51 -22.40 -13.93
CA TYR A 60 6.65 -22.90 -15.01
C TYR A 60 6.59 -21.95 -16.21
N SER A 61 6.74 -20.65 -16.00
CA SER A 61 6.88 -19.67 -17.08
C SER A 61 8.20 -19.78 -17.85
N GLY A 62 9.16 -20.56 -17.33
CA GLY A 62 10.48 -20.73 -17.93
C GLY A 62 11.45 -19.58 -17.64
N LEU A 63 11.09 -18.63 -16.78
CA LEU A 63 11.98 -17.53 -16.39
C LEU A 63 13.14 -18.05 -15.53
N THR A 64 12.88 -19.00 -14.65
CA THR A 64 13.91 -19.65 -13.83
C THR A 64 14.13 -21.10 -14.27
N ARG A 65 15.38 -21.56 -14.25
CA ARG A 65 15.74 -22.94 -14.61
C ARG A 65 15.64 -23.89 -13.42
N ARG A 66 15.68 -23.38 -12.21
CA ARG A 66 15.59 -24.12 -10.95
C ARG A 66 14.51 -23.54 -10.10
N ILE A 67 13.90 -24.37 -9.31
CA ILE A 67 12.89 -24.00 -8.32
C ILE A 67 13.64 -23.38 -7.13
N GLY A 68 13.33 -22.12 -6.79
CA GLY A 68 13.85 -21.46 -5.59
C GLY A 68 13.22 -22.04 -4.33
N ASP A 69 13.99 -22.15 -3.26
CA ASP A 69 13.52 -22.55 -1.94
C ASP A 69 13.74 -21.43 -0.92
N VAL A 70 12.70 -21.16 -0.12
CA VAL A 70 12.72 -20.11 0.90
C VAL A 70 13.67 -20.47 2.03
N ASP A 71 13.66 -21.72 2.47
CA ASP A 71 14.47 -22.20 3.59
C ASP A 71 15.97 -22.22 3.25
N GLU A 72 16.30 -22.42 1.96
CA GLU A 72 17.67 -22.35 1.45
C GLU A 72 18.10 -20.92 1.07
N GLY A 73 17.19 -19.94 1.09
CA GLY A 73 17.46 -18.55 0.66
C GLY A 73 17.83 -18.44 -0.82
N SER A 74 17.42 -19.40 -1.67
CA SER A 74 17.71 -19.47 -3.10
C SER A 74 16.63 -18.80 -3.98
N THR A 75 15.67 -18.10 -3.37
CA THR A 75 14.57 -17.42 -4.06
C THR A 75 15.04 -16.25 -4.92
N VAL A 76 14.37 -16.04 -6.03
CA VAL A 76 14.64 -14.92 -6.97
C VAL A 76 13.93 -13.65 -6.49
N THR A 77 12.79 -13.79 -5.83
CA THR A 77 11.96 -12.67 -5.39
C THR A 77 12.48 -11.99 -4.12
N ASP A 78 13.13 -12.73 -3.21
CA ASP A 78 13.72 -12.21 -2.00
C ASP A 78 15.18 -11.80 -2.28
N PHE A 79 15.40 -10.55 -2.70
CA PHE A 79 16.71 -10.07 -3.11
C PHE A 79 17.52 -9.43 -1.99
N LEU A 80 16.88 -8.97 -0.89
CA LEU A 80 17.57 -8.38 0.24
C LEU A 80 18.19 -9.48 1.14
N PRO A 81 19.43 -9.29 1.63
CA PRO A 81 20.03 -10.21 2.59
C PRO A 81 19.17 -10.42 3.85
N ALA A 82 18.47 -9.37 4.30
CA ALA A 82 17.57 -9.40 5.44
C ALA A 82 16.31 -10.26 5.18
N GLU A 83 15.81 -10.31 3.94
CA GLU A 83 14.69 -11.19 3.52
C GLU A 83 15.12 -12.65 3.61
N ARG A 84 16.24 -12.99 3.00
CA ARG A 84 16.79 -14.36 2.97
C ARG A 84 17.12 -14.90 4.34
N SER A 85 17.69 -14.06 5.22
CA SER A 85 18.07 -14.48 6.57
C SER A 85 16.86 -14.69 7.51
N ARG A 86 15.74 -14.00 7.24
CA ARG A 86 14.53 -14.04 8.08
C ARG A 86 13.39 -14.84 7.45
N GLY A 87 13.52 -15.25 6.18
CA GLY A 87 12.47 -15.96 5.43
C GLY A 87 11.18 -15.16 5.21
N ILE A 88 11.26 -13.82 5.22
CA ILE A 88 10.09 -12.94 5.04
C ILE A 88 10.35 -11.93 3.92
N THR A 89 9.34 -11.68 3.10
CA THR A 89 9.39 -10.59 2.11
C THR A 89 9.22 -9.24 2.81
N ILE A 90 10.15 -8.34 2.61
CA ILE A 90 10.20 -6.99 3.19
C ILE A 90 9.76 -5.94 2.17
N GLN A 91 10.35 -5.98 0.98
CA GLN A 91 10.04 -5.08 -0.12
C GLN A 91 9.28 -5.78 -1.22
N SER A 92 8.33 -5.09 -1.84
CA SER A 92 7.63 -5.63 -3.00
C SER A 92 8.60 -5.90 -4.15
N ALA A 93 8.58 -7.12 -4.69
CA ALA A 93 9.29 -7.49 -5.89
C ALA A 93 8.34 -7.41 -7.09
N ALA A 94 8.83 -6.85 -8.21
CA ALA A 94 8.07 -6.81 -9.46
C ALA A 94 8.81 -7.66 -10.50
N VAL A 95 8.15 -8.70 -10.99
CA VAL A 95 8.70 -9.63 -11.98
C VAL A 95 7.75 -9.76 -13.15
N THR A 96 8.29 -9.71 -14.37
CA THR A 96 7.50 -9.87 -15.60
C THR A 96 7.84 -11.20 -16.27
N PHE A 97 6.84 -12.00 -16.57
CA PHE A 97 6.98 -13.25 -17.30
C PHE A 97 5.81 -13.48 -18.27
N ARG A 98 5.89 -14.53 -19.07
CA ARG A 98 4.86 -14.90 -20.03
C ARG A 98 4.25 -16.24 -19.71
N TRP A 99 2.93 -16.33 -19.85
CA TRP A 99 2.21 -17.59 -19.71
C TRP A 99 1.13 -17.74 -20.79
N PRO A 100 1.01 -18.90 -21.48
CA PRO A 100 1.99 -19.98 -21.53
C PRO A 100 3.34 -19.54 -22.11
N PRO A 101 4.44 -20.30 -21.85
CA PRO A 101 5.76 -20.03 -22.42
C PRO A 101 5.71 -20.02 -23.95
N LEU A 102 6.48 -19.11 -24.59
CA LEU A 102 6.47 -18.95 -26.05
C LEU A 102 6.79 -20.25 -26.82
N ASN A 103 7.61 -21.12 -26.26
CA ASN A 103 7.99 -22.40 -26.89
C ASN A 103 6.82 -23.40 -26.95
N GLN A 104 5.79 -23.24 -26.17
CA GLN A 104 4.58 -24.07 -26.17
C GLN A 104 3.46 -23.46 -27.02
N ALA A 105 3.48 -22.14 -27.24
CA ALA A 105 2.48 -21.44 -28.06
C ALA A 105 2.60 -21.77 -29.58
N THR A 106 3.70 -22.34 -30.05
CA THR A 106 3.99 -22.57 -31.47
C THR A 106 3.80 -24.02 -31.95
N THR A 107 3.40 -24.97 -31.09
CA THR A 107 3.38 -26.42 -31.43
C THR A 107 2.00 -26.99 -31.81
N SER A 108 0.94 -26.18 -31.94
CA SER A 108 -0.31 -26.70 -32.51
C SER A 108 -0.26 -26.68 -34.02
N HIS A 109 0.04 -27.83 -34.63
CA HIS A 109 0.07 -28.08 -36.09
C HIS A 109 -1.31 -28.06 -36.76
N ASP A 110 -2.38 -27.86 -35.98
CA ASP A 110 -3.74 -27.75 -36.50
C ASP A 110 -4.20 -26.29 -36.47
N GLY A 111 -4.49 -25.77 -37.67
CA GLY A 111 -4.74 -24.34 -37.98
C GLY A 111 -5.91 -23.64 -37.31
N HIS A 112 -6.35 -24.06 -36.12
CA HIS A 112 -7.37 -23.42 -35.33
C HIS A 112 -6.92 -23.33 -33.87
N ASN A 113 -6.71 -22.10 -33.38
CA ASN A 113 -6.29 -21.67 -32.02
C ASN A 113 -4.79 -21.67 -31.78
N ALA A 114 -4.09 -20.65 -32.30
CA ALA A 114 -2.81 -20.25 -31.74
C ALA A 114 -2.99 -19.86 -30.27
N CYS A 115 -2.37 -20.62 -29.38
CA CYS A 115 -2.41 -20.33 -27.93
C CYS A 115 -1.80 -18.95 -27.68
N VAL A 116 -2.59 -18.02 -27.24
CA VAL A 116 -2.17 -16.63 -26.99
C VAL A 116 -1.35 -16.58 -25.71
N SER A 117 -0.10 -16.11 -25.79
CA SER A 117 0.76 -15.93 -24.64
C SER A 117 0.49 -14.57 -24.00
N TYR A 118 0.14 -14.57 -22.72
CA TYR A 118 -0.10 -13.37 -21.91
C TYR A 118 1.18 -12.88 -21.24
N THR A 119 1.30 -11.58 -21.06
CA THR A 119 2.36 -10.96 -20.26
C THR A 119 1.83 -10.71 -18.86
N ILE A 120 2.43 -11.37 -17.88
CA ILE A 120 2.06 -11.24 -16.47
C ILE A 120 3.12 -10.41 -15.75
N ASN A 121 2.73 -9.26 -15.21
CA ASN A 121 3.52 -8.47 -14.29
C ASN A 121 3.08 -8.84 -12.88
N LEU A 122 3.89 -9.65 -12.21
CA LEU A 122 3.65 -10.13 -10.88
C LEU A 122 4.31 -9.21 -9.86
N ILE A 123 3.54 -8.75 -8.88
CA ILE A 123 4.02 -7.95 -7.77
C ILE A 123 3.85 -8.77 -6.50
N ASP A 124 4.96 -9.21 -5.94
CA ASP A 124 4.99 -9.89 -4.65
C ASP A 124 4.92 -8.86 -3.54
N THR A 125 3.94 -8.97 -2.63
CA THR A 125 3.71 -8.01 -1.56
C THR A 125 4.24 -8.53 -0.22
N PRO A 126 4.76 -7.67 0.67
CA PRO A 126 5.13 -8.08 2.03
C PRO A 126 3.97 -8.72 2.78
N GLY A 127 4.28 -9.70 3.63
CA GLY A 127 3.29 -10.34 4.49
C GLY A 127 3.25 -9.79 5.91
N HIS A 128 4.22 -9.00 6.37
CA HIS A 128 4.32 -8.55 7.77
C HIS A 128 3.54 -7.25 8.04
N ALA A 129 2.98 -7.11 9.23
CA ALA A 129 2.14 -5.97 9.62
C ALA A 129 2.87 -4.63 9.58
N ASP A 130 4.18 -4.58 9.90
CA ASP A 130 5.00 -3.36 9.89
C ASP A 130 5.15 -2.78 8.47
N PHE A 131 4.98 -3.61 7.43
CA PHE A 131 5.05 -3.23 6.02
C PHE A 131 3.68 -2.99 5.39
N THR A 132 2.65 -2.72 6.18
CA THR A 132 1.28 -2.45 5.68
C THR A 132 1.27 -1.34 4.62
N PHE A 133 2.13 -0.33 4.77
CA PHE A 133 2.23 0.76 3.80
C PHE A 133 2.74 0.27 2.43
N GLU A 134 3.71 -0.64 2.43
CA GLU A 134 4.23 -1.28 1.21
C GLU A 134 3.13 -2.09 0.50
N VAL A 135 2.30 -2.80 1.27
CA VAL A 135 1.13 -3.53 0.75
C VAL A 135 0.13 -2.57 0.11
N LEU A 136 -0.25 -1.49 0.80
CA LEU A 136 -1.19 -0.48 0.28
C LEU A 136 -0.68 0.15 -1.02
N ARG A 137 0.61 0.43 -1.09
CA ARG A 137 1.27 0.99 -2.26
C ARG A 137 1.23 0.02 -3.44
N SER A 138 1.54 -1.24 -3.18
CA SER A 138 1.49 -2.29 -4.19
C SER A 138 0.06 -2.52 -4.70
N LEU A 139 -0.93 -2.59 -3.83
CA LEU A 139 -2.33 -2.78 -4.21
C LEU A 139 -2.84 -1.73 -5.22
N ARG A 140 -2.35 -0.49 -5.13
CA ARG A 140 -2.81 0.60 -6.03
C ARG A 140 -2.43 0.44 -7.48
N ILE A 141 -1.40 -0.33 -7.76
CA ILE A 141 -0.92 -0.57 -9.12
C ILE A 141 -1.39 -1.90 -9.70
N LEU A 142 -2.20 -2.67 -8.97
CA LEU A 142 -2.73 -3.95 -9.40
C LEU A 142 -4.02 -3.78 -10.20
N ASP A 143 -4.19 -4.67 -11.18
CA ASP A 143 -5.46 -4.85 -11.89
C ASP A 143 -6.25 -6.02 -11.29
N GLY A 144 -5.57 -7.03 -10.78
CA GLY A 144 -6.14 -8.16 -10.08
C GLY A 144 -5.23 -8.70 -9.00
N ALA A 145 -5.72 -9.61 -8.16
CA ALA A 145 -4.92 -10.22 -7.11
C ALA A 145 -5.21 -11.72 -6.96
N VAL A 146 -4.19 -12.47 -6.57
CA VAL A 146 -4.28 -13.86 -6.11
C VAL A 146 -4.14 -13.86 -4.59
N CYS A 147 -5.19 -14.27 -3.89
CA CYS A 147 -5.17 -14.41 -2.44
C CYS A 147 -4.83 -15.86 -2.08
N ILE A 148 -3.68 -16.05 -1.42
CA ILE A 148 -3.27 -17.38 -0.98
C ILE A 148 -3.71 -17.59 0.46
N LEU A 149 -4.46 -18.67 0.71
CA LEU A 149 -4.91 -19.11 2.02
C LEU A 149 -4.19 -20.40 2.41
N ASP A 150 -3.80 -20.52 3.67
CA ASP A 150 -3.28 -21.77 4.21
C ASP A 150 -4.44 -22.72 4.51
N GLY A 151 -4.46 -23.91 3.91
CA GLY A 151 -5.49 -24.92 4.17
C GLY A 151 -5.53 -25.43 5.61
N VAL A 152 -4.43 -25.27 6.37
CA VAL A 152 -4.35 -25.65 7.80
C VAL A 152 -4.81 -24.51 8.69
N ALA A 153 -4.30 -23.28 8.49
CA ALA A 153 -4.64 -22.12 9.31
C ALA A 153 -6.01 -21.51 8.94
N GLY A 154 -6.40 -21.59 7.67
CA GLY A 154 -7.61 -20.96 7.13
C GLY A 154 -7.46 -19.46 6.95
N VAL A 155 -8.54 -18.71 7.14
CA VAL A 155 -8.55 -17.25 7.06
C VAL A 155 -8.04 -16.66 8.37
N GLU A 156 -6.96 -15.88 8.32
CA GLU A 156 -6.38 -15.19 9.47
C GLU A 156 -6.73 -13.69 9.48
N ALA A 157 -6.55 -13.05 10.64
CA ALA A 157 -6.84 -11.62 10.83
C ALA A 157 -6.08 -10.71 9.83
N GLN A 158 -4.85 -11.07 9.50
CA GLN A 158 -4.06 -10.34 8.51
C GLN A 158 -4.65 -10.48 7.10
N THR A 159 -5.15 -11.65 6.75
CA THR A 159 -5.86 -11.87 5.48
C THR A 159 -7.10 -10.97 5.39
N GLU A 160 -7.89 -10.88 6.45
CA GLU A 160 -9.07 -10.00 6.51
C GLU A 160 -8.70 -8.54 6.28
N LYS A 161 -7.62 -8.07 6.92
CA LYS A 161 -7.13 -6.71 6.76
C LYS A 161 -6.73 -6.42 5.31
N VAL A 162 -5.88 -7.27 4.71
CA VAL A 162 -5.42 -7.07 3.33
C VAL A 162 -6.56 -7.23 2.34
N TRP A 163 -7.50 -8.15 2.61
CA TRP A 163 -8.71 -8.33 1.83
C TRP A 163 -9.59 -7.08 1.84
N GLY A 164 -9.83 -6.47 3.01
CA GLY A 164 -10.56 -5.22 3.16
C GLY A 164 -9.88 -4.05 2.40
N GLN A 165 -8.55 -3.97 2.44
CA GLN A 165 -7.79 -2.98 1.68
C GLN A 165 -7.94 -3.18 0.17
N ALA A 166 -7.84 -4.42 -0.32
CA ALA A 166 -8.06 -4.75 -1.74
C ALA A 166 -9.49 -4.43 -2.18
N GLN A 167 -10.47 -4.62 -1.29
CA GLN A 167 -11.87 -4.27 -1.52
C GLN A 167 -12.07 -2.76 -1.69
N LYS A 168 -11.45 -1.93 -0.83
CA LYS A 168 -11.50 -0.45 -0.95
C LYS A 168 -11.02 0.04 -2.32
N PHE A 169 -10.06 -0.67 -2.92
CA PHE A 169 -9.55 -0.38 -4.27
C PHE A 169 -10.31 -1.11 -5.39
N LYS A 170 -11.39 -1.84 -5.05
CA LYS A 170 -12.19 -2.64 -6.01
C LYS A 170 -11.32 -3.57 -6.86
N ILE A 171 -10.34 -4.24 -6.26
CA ILE A 171 -9.44 -5.15 -6.97
C ILE A 171 -10.13 -6.51 -7.11
N PRO A 172 -10.35 -7.03 -8.33
CA PRO A 172 -10.80 -8.40 -8.57
C PRO A 172 -9.80 -9.41 -8.00
N ARG A 173 -10.33 -10.45 -7.35
CA ARG A 173 -9.50 -11.41 -6.60
C ARG A 173 -9.93 -12.84 -6.85
N ILE A 174 -8.94 -13.72 -7.01
CA ILE A 174 -9.12 -15.16 -6.99
C ILE A 174 -8.45 -15.73 -5.74
N VAL A 175 -8.95 -16.82 -5.20
CA VAL A 175 -8.43 -17.45 -3.99
C VAL A 175 -7.77 -18.76 -4.36
N PHE A 176 -6.56 -18.99 -3.84
CA PHE A 176 -5.83 -20.24 -3.93
C PHE A 176 -5.62 -20.82 -2.54
N VAL A 177 -6.27 -21.94 -2.24
CA VAL A 177 -6.10 -22.66 -0.97
C VAL A 177 -4.89 -23.57 -1.11
N ASN A 178 -3.82 -23.18 -0.43
CA ASN A 178 -2.50 -23.83 -0.49
C ASN A 178 -2.28 -24.80 0.67
N LYS A 179 -1.21 -25.56 0.62
CA LYS A 179 -0.78 -26.54 1.64
C LYS A 179 -1.78 -27.67 1.95
N LEU A 180 -2.54 -28.09 0.95
CA LEU A 180 -3.50 -29.18 1.10
C LEU A 180 -2.83 -30.56 1.27
N ASP A 181 -1.52 -30.64 1.11
CA ASP A 181 -0.68 -31.80 1.40
C ASP A 181 -0.30 -31.96 2.88
N ARG A 182 -0.58 -30.96 3.71
CA ARG A 182 -0.24 -30.97 5.14
C ARG A 182 -1.32 -31.66 5.99
N VAL A 183 -0.88 -32.31 7.07
CA VAL A 183 -1.80 -32.89 8.06
C VAL A 183 -2.63 -31.77 8.70
N GLY A 184 -3.94 -31.98 8.81
CA GLY A 184 -4.88 -30.98 9.35
C GLY A 184 -5.38 -29.95 8.35
N ALA A 185 -4.96 -30.05 7.07
CA ALA A 185 -5.51 -29.20 6.04
C ALA A 185 -7.01 -29.51 5.81
N ALA A 186 -7.84 -28.48 5.83
CA ALA A 186 -9.28 -28.58 5.70
C ALA A 186 -9.79 -27.56 4.67
N PHE A 187 -9.97 -28.00 3.42
CA PHE A 187 -10.40 -27.18 2.31
C PHE A 187 -11.83 -26.64 2.52
N GLY A 188 -12.75 -27.52 2.93
CA GLY A 188 -14.16 -27.16 3.17
C GLY A 188 -14.30 -26.14 4.30
N ARG A 189 -13.54 -26.29 5.41
CA ARG A 189 -13.50 -25.29 6.47
C ARG A 189 -13.03 -23.94 5.93
N THR A 190 -11.96 -23.91 5.12
CA THR A 190 -11.41 -22.67 4.54
C THR A 190 -12.42 -22.01 3.60
N VAL A 191 -13.12 -22.77 2.75
CA VAL A 191 -14.21 -22.29 1.89
C VAL A 191 -15.33 -21.64 2.72
N ARG A 192 -15.76 -22.28 3.81
CA ARG A 192 -16.76 -21.72 4.73
C ARG A 192 -16.30 -20.41 5.36
N GLN A 193 -15.01 -20.30 5.70
CA GLN A 193 -14.43 -19.09 6.27
C GLN A 193 -14.33 -17.93 5.26
N ILE A 194 -14.19 -18.20 3.95
CA ILE A 194 -14.27 -17.15 2.92
C ILE A 194 -15.64 -16.47 2.99
N GLY A 195 -16.72 -17.24 3.06
CA GLY A 195 -18.08 -16.69 3.19
C GLY A 195 -18.30 -15.95 4.51
N SER A 196 -17.93 -16.56 5.63
CA SER A 196 -18.22 -16.00 6.97
C SER A 196 -17.33 -14.83 7.36
N ARG A 197 -16.04 -14.85 6.99
CA ARG A 197 -15.04 -13.87 7.43
C ARG A 197 -14.66 -12.84 6.37
N LEU A 198 -14.62 -13.22 5.09
CA LEU A 198 -14.29 -12.30 3.99
C LEU A 198 -15.52 -11.73 3.29
N ARG A 199 -16.72 -12.20 3.65
CA ARG A 199 -18.02 -11.80 3.08
C ARG A 199 -18.08 -11.91 1.55
N GLY A 200 -17.31 -12.84 0.96
CA GLY A 200 -17.33 -13.16 -0.46
C GLY A 200 -17.97 -14.54 -0.68
N TYR A 201 -18.89 -14.67 -1.64
CA TYR A 201 -19.49 -15.96 -1.98
C TYR A 201 -18.47 -16.84 -2.70
N PRO A 202 -18.04 -17.98 -2.13
CA PRO A 202 -17.02 -18.80 -2.75
C PRO A 202 -17.58 -19.61 -3.92
N ALA A 203 -17.13 -19.32 -5.14
CA ALA A 203 -17.34 -20.14 -6.32
C ALA A 203 -16.25 -21.21 -6.39
N VAL A 204 -16.55 -22.43 -5.98
CA VAL A 204 -15.59 -23.53 -5.89
C VAL A 204 -15.29 -24.07 -7.28
N CYS A 205 -14.26 -23.54 -7.96
CA CYS A 205 -13.85 -23.98 -9.29
C CYS A 205 -13.08 -25.29 -9.24
N GLN A 206 -12.39 -25.58 -8.15
CA GLN A 206 -11.59 -26.78 -7.97
C GLN A 206 -11.80 -27.38 -6.59
N ILE A 207 -11.82 -28.72 -6.54
CA ILE A 207 -11.87 -29.50 -5.30
C ILE A 207 -10.62 -30.37 -5.15
N PRO A 208 -10.12 -30.59 -3.91
CA PRO A 208 -8.95 -31.42 -3.70
C PRO A 208 -9.27 -32.92 -3.89
N TRP A 209 -8.35 -33.64 -4.55
CA TRP A 209 -8.40 -35.08 -4.75
C TRP A 209 -7.38 -35.80 -3.88
N PHE A 210 -7.85 -36.62 -2.96
CA PHE A 210 -7.02 -37.38 -2.06
C PHE A 210 -7.06 -38.88 -2.38
N GLU A 211 -5.97 -39.58 -2.14
CA GLU A 211 -5.88 -41.03 -2.27
C GLU A 211 -6.63 -41.71 -1.13
N LYS A 212 -7.49 -42.67 -1.43
CA LYS A 212 -8.39 -43.33 -0.45
C LYS A 212 -7.63 -44.08 0.65
N GLU A 213 -6.56 -44.74 0.29
CA GLU A 213 -5.83 -45.62 1.23
C GLU A 213 -4.90 -44.86 2.13
N THR A 214 -4.21 -43.87 1.62
CA THR A 214 -3.16 -43.14 2.32
C THR A 214 -3.60 -41.79 2.85
N GLY A 215 -4.71 -41.22 2.34
CA GLY A 215 -5.15 -39.87 2.61
C GLY A 215 -4.23 -38.79 2.02
N LYS A 216 -3.26 -39.18 1.19
CA LYS A 216 -2.33 -38.21 0.57
C LYS A 216 -3.00 -37.40 -0.50
N PHE A 217 -2.62 -36.13 -0.58
CA PHE A 217 -3.08 -35.22 -1.61
C PHE A 217 -2.49 -35.63 -2.97
N ARG A 218 -3.34 -36.08 -3.89
CA ARG A 218 -2.99 -36.64 -5.19
C ARG A 218 -3.08 -35.63 -6.31
N GLY A 219 -4.12 -34.80 -6.29
CA GLY A 219 -4.40 -33.86 -7.37
C GLY A 219 -5.65 -33.03 -7.11
N ILE A 220 -6.25 -32.52 -8.17
CA ILE A 220 -7.41 -31.65 -8.10
C ILE A 220 -8.50 -32.08 -9.08
N GLY A 221 -9.75 -31.89 -8.72
CA GLY A 221 -10.91 -31.99 -9.60
C GLY A 221 -11.29 -30.59 -10.08
N ASP A 222 -11.34 -30.40 -11.38
CA ASP A 222 -11.75 -29.17 -12.07
C ASP A 222 -13.27 -29.22 -12.31
N ALA A 223 -14.03 -28.53 -11.50
CA ALA A 223 -15.50 -28.50 -11.58
C ALA A 223 -16.00 -27.72 -12.80
N VAL A 224 -15.19 -26.80 -13.35
CA VAL A 224 -15.56 -26.04 -14.55
C VAL A 224 -15.40 -26.86 -15.83
N ASN A 225 -14.31 -27.60 -15.97
CA ASN A 225 -14.05 -28.40 -17.18
C ASN A 225 -14.44 -29.85 -17.01
N LEU A 226 -14.98 -30.28 -15.86
CA LEU A 226 -15.37 -31.66 -15.55
C LEU A 226 -14.26 -32.67 -15.83
N ARG A 227 -13.10 -32.47 -15.25
CA ARG A 227 -11.93 -33.33 -15.36
C ARG A 227 -11.16 -33.40 -14.06
N ALA A 228 -10.38 -34.45 -13.83
CA ALA A 228 -9.45 -34.53 -12.72
C ALA A 228 -8.01 -34.43 -13.22
N LEU A 229 -7.18 -33.70 -12.50
CA LEU A 229 -5.79 -33.48 -12.81
C LEU A 229 -4.92 -34.14 -11.75
N TRP A 230 -3.99 -34.97 -12.17
CA TRP A 230 -3.07 -35.70 -11.33
C TRP A 230 -1.61 -35.40 -11.64
N TRP A 231 -0.85 -35.07 -10.62
CA TRP A 231 0.60 -34.89 -10.68
C TRP A 231 1.28 -36.16 -10.21
N LYS A 232 1.75 -36.98 -11.16
CA LYS A 232 2.32 -38.29 -10.90
C LYS A 232 3.75 -38.19 -10.35
N GLY A 233 3.99 -38.67 -9.11
CA GLY A 233 5.31 -38.83 -8.48
C GLY A 233 5.92 -37.52 -7.93
N GLU A 234 7.14 -37.62 -7.40
CA GLU A 234 7.97 -36.48 -6.95
C GLU A 234 8.66 -35.77 -8.13
N SER A 235 7.91 -35.51 -9.19
CA SER A 235 8.42 -34.85 -10.38
C SER A 235 8.43 -33.33 -10.19
N ASP A 236 9.08 -32.64 -11.13
CA ASP A 236 9.11 -31.19 -11.23
C ASP A 236 7.72 -30.54 -11.50
N GLY A 237 6.65 -31.34 -11.49
CA GLY A 237 5.26 -30.90 -11.66
C GLY A 237 4.88 -30.49 -13.08
N LYS A 238 5.74 -30.71 -14.08
CA LYS A 238 5.44 -30.34 -15.48
C LYS A 238 4.47 -31.30 -16.15
N ASN A 239 4.49 -32.57 -15.77
CA ASN A 239 3.66 -33.59 -16.35
C ASN A 239 2.36 -33.76 -15.58
N ILE A 240 1.27 -33.29 -16.16
CA ILE A 240 -0.08 -33.39 -15.61
C ILE A 240 -0.84 -34.44 -16.39
N GLN A 241 -1.35 -35.46 -15.71
CA GLN A 241 -2.27 -36.41 -16.30
C GLN A 241 -3.71 -35.93 -16.09
N SER A 242 -4.45 -35.82 -17.17
CA SER A 242 -5.85 -35.43 -17.15
C SER A 242 -6.72 -36.69 -17.27
N PHE A 243 -7.73 -36.79 -16.41
CA PHE A 243 -8.77 -37.84 -16.45
C PHE A 243 -10.08 -37.20 -16.81
N ASP A 244 -10.69 -37.68 -17.89
CA ASP A 244 -12.05 -37.32 -18.24
C ASP A 244 -13.05 -38.01 -17.28
N MET A 245 -14.31 -37.54 -17.28
CA MET A 245 -15.36 -38.06 -16.41
C MET A 245 -15.55 -39.57 -16.52
N LYS A 246 -15.37 -40.15 -17.73
CA LYS A 246 -15.49 -41.60 -17.96
C LYS A 246 -14.32 -42.38 -17.35
N GLU A 247 -13.12 -41.86 -17.49
CA GLU A 247 -11.91 -42.46 -16.91
C GLU A 247 -11.93 -42.30 -15.38
N LEU A 248 -12.37 -41.16 -14.88
CA LEU A 248 -12.47 -40.88 -13.45
C LEU A 248 -13.50 -41.79 -12.76
N LEU A 249 -14.60 -42.13 -13.44
CA LEU A 249 -15.59 -43.07 -12.94
C LEU A 249 -14.98 -44.46 -12.69
N GLN A 250 -14.03 -44.87 -13.53
CA GLN A 250 -13.33 -46.16 -13.37
C GLN A 250 -12.26 -46.09 -12.29
N GLU A 251 -11.53 -44.99 -12.19
CA GLU A 251 -10.43 -44.81 -11.24
C GLU A 251 -10.93 -44.51 -9.82
N ASP A 252 -11.87 -43.56 -9.66
CA ASP A 252 -12.44 -43.16 -8.37
C ASP A 252 -13.91 -42.76 -8.48
N PRO A 253 -14.85 -43.72 -8.38
CA PRO A 253 -16.29 -43.42 -8.48
C PRO A 253 -16.81 -42.45 -7.42
N ASN A 254 -16.21 -42.42 -6.21
CA ASN A 254 -16.64 -41.51 -5.15
C ASN A 254 -16.23 -40.08 -5.48
N PHE A 255 -14.99 -39.86 -5.94
CA PHE A 255 -14.52 -38.55 -6.31
C PHE A 255 -15.25 -38.04 -7.55
N HIS A 256 -15.56 -38.93 -8.51
CA HIS A 256 -16.43 -38.59 -9.63
C HIS A 256 -17.80 -38.02 -9.17
N GLY A 257 -18.44 -38.67 -8.19
CA GLY A 257 -19.68 -38.16 -7.61
C GLY A 257 -19.56 -36.82 -6.91
N GLU A 258 -18.46 -36.58 -6.19
CA GLU A 258 -18.19 -35.28 -5.54
C GLU A 258 -17.91 -34.17 -6.59
N LEU A 259 -17.23 -34.48 -7.70
CA LEU A 259 -16.97 -33.51 -8.76
C LEU A 259 -18.27 -33.07 -9.46
N ILE A 260 -19.20 -33.99 -9.70
CA ILE A 260 -20.55 -33.68 -10.21
C ILE A 260 -21.29 -32.74 -9.27
N LYS A 261 -21.30 -33.03 -7.96
CA LYS A 261 -21.94 -32.14 -6.97
C LYS A 261 -21.31 -30.76 -6.95
N ALA A 262 -19.97 -30.69 -7.03
CA ALA A 262 -19.26 -29.42 -7.11
C ALA A 262 -19.65 -28.61 -8.33
N ARG A 263 -19.79 -29.28 -9.50
CA ARG A 263 -20.24 -28.63 -10.74
C ARG A 263 -21.66 -28.06 -10.61
N ILE A 264 -22.60 -28.84 -10.12
CA ILE A 264 -24.00 -28.43 -9.95
C ILE A 264 -24.04 -27.21 -9.02
N ALA A 265 -23.43 -27.31 -7.85
CA ALA A 265 -23.40 -26.22 -6.89
C ALA A 265 -22.70 -24.96 -7.42
N LEU A 266 -21.64 -25.12 -8.23
CA LEU A 266 -20.95 -24.00 -8.87
C LEU A 266 -21.86 -23.25 -9.82
N VAL A 267 -22.56 -23.97 -10.72
CA VAL A 267 -23.47 -23.36 -11.69
C VAL A 267 -24.64 -22.66 -10.98
N GLU A 268 -25.31 -23.35 -10.05
CA GLU A 268 -26.38 -22.76 -9.26
C GLU A 268 -25.94 -21.47 -8.54
N SER A 269 -24.76 -21.50 -7.93
CA SER A 269 -24.24 -20.32 -7.23
C SER A 269 -23.91 -19.16 -8.15
N ILE A 270 -23.44 -19.39 -9.37
CA ILE A 270 -23.12 -18.33 -10.33
C ILE A 270 -24.42 -17.74 -10.92
N CYS A 271 -25.45 -18.56 -11.15
CA CYS A 271 -26.73 -18.11 -11.63
C CYS A 271 -27.42 -17.08 -10.71
N ASP A 272 -27.09 -17.09 -9.40
CA ASP A 272 -27.57 -16.06 -8.46
C ASP A 272 -26.96 -14.66 -8.74
N PHE A 273 -25.86 -14.59 -9.49
CA PHE A 273 -25.10 -13.35 -9.75
C PHE A 273 -25.10 -12.92 -11.22
N ASP A 274 -25.36 -13.80 -12.17
CA ASP A 274 -25.27 -13.56 -13.60
C ASP A 274 -26.51 -14.01 -14.37
N GLU A 275 -27.32 -13.05 -14.82
CA GLU A 275 -28.59 -13.28 -15.54
C GLU A 275 -28.36 -14.04 -16.86
N GLN A 276 -27.23 -13.82 -17.56
CA GLN A 276 -26.98 -14.50 -18.83
C GLN A 276 -26.77 -15.99 -18.66
N LEU A 277 -26.02 -16.40 -17.62
CA LEU A 277 -25.83 -17.82 -17.33
C LEU A 277 -27.11 -18.45 -16.81
N PHE A 278 -27.92 -17.71 -16.07
CA PHE A 278 -29.23 -18.17 -15.61
C PHE A 278 -30.19 -18.45 -16.77
N GLU A 279 -30.21 -17.59 -17.80
CA GLU A 279 -31.00 -17.82 -19.02
C GLU A 279 -30.51 -19.06 -19.79
N GLU A 280 -29.17 -19.25 -19.92
CA GLU A 280 -28.61 -20.47 -20.54
C GLU A 280 -28.98 -21.73 -19.76
N TRP A 281 -28.92 -21.65 -18.42
CA TRP A 281 -29.29 -22.78 -17.53
C TRP A 281 -30.77 -23.18 -17.67
N LEU A 282 -31.66 -22.20 -17.71
CA LEU A 282 -33.09 -22.47 -18.00
C LEU A 282 -33.32 -23.08 -19.39
N ALA A 283 -32.54 -22.64 -20.40
CA ALA A 283 -32.67 -23.16 -21.76
C ALA A 283 -32.28 -24.65 -21.89
N VAL A 284 -31.45 -25.17 -20.99
CA VAL A 284 -31.02 -26.58 -20.91
C VAL A 284 -31.84 -27.40 -19.88
N ASN A 285 -33.03 -26.92 -19.47
CA ASN A 285 -33.90 -27.53 -18.48
C ASN A 285 -33.22 -27.81 -17.14
N ASP A 286 -32.54 -26.81 -16.60
CA ASP A 286 -31.83 -26.84 -15.31
C ASP A 286 -30.71 -27.91 -15.23
N ASP A 287 -30.21 -28.41 -16.37
CA ASP A 287 -29.12 -29.37 -16.37
C ASP A 287 -27.75 -28.64 -16.31
N SER A 288 -27.20 -28.52 -15.11
CA SER A 288 -25.93 -27.89 -14.85
C SER A 288 -24.74 -28.61 -15.50
N LEU A 289 -24.88 -29.87 -15.89
CA LEU A 289 -23.81 -30.64 -16.54
C LEU A 289 -23.70 -30.33 -18.02
N SER A 290 -24.81 -29.92 -18.66
CA SER A 290 -24.88 -29.62 -20.09
C SER A 290 -24.37 -28.22 -20.45
N ILE A 291 -24.17 -27.35 -19.48
CA ILE A 291 -23.63 -25.99 -19.69
C ILE A 291 -22.17 -26.05 -20.15
N ASN A 292 -21.83 -25.25 -21.17
CA ASN A 292 -20.48 -25.18 -21.67
C ASN A 292 -19.52 -24.57 -20.63
N ALA A 293 -18.32 -25.15 -20.48
CA ALA A 293 -17.28 -24.60 -19.60
C ALA A 293 -16.90 -23.15 -19.95
N GLN A 294 -16.93 -22.79 -21.24
CA GLN A 294 -16.63 -21.43 -21.69
C GLN A 294 -17.66 -20.40 -21.18
N SER A 295 -18.97 -20.77 -21.17
CA SER A 295 -20.02 -19.90 -20.62
C SER A 295 -19.82 -19.66 -19.13
N ILE A 296 -19.38 -20.69 -18.39
CA ILE A 296 -19.09 -20.57 -16.94
C ILE A 296 -17.88 -19.67 -16.69
N TRP A 297 -16.77 -19.87 -17.43
CA TRP A 297 -15.61 -18.99 -17.31
C TRP A 297 -15.95 -17.54 -17.64
N ALA A 298 -16.74 -17.29 -18.70
CA ALA A 298 -17.18 -15.96 -19.07
C ALA A 298 -18.08 -15.33 -18.00
N SER A 299 -18.95 -16.09 -17.39
CA SER A 299 -19.85 -15.64 -16.31
C SER A 299 -19.08 -15.30 -15.03
N ILE A 300 -18.19 -16.20 -14.57
CA ILE A 300 -17.33 -15.93 -13.42
C ILE A 300 -16.53 -14.64 -13.66
N ARG A 301 -15.98 -14.44 -14.87
CA ARG A 301 -15.23 -13.24 -15.23
C ARG A 301 -16.09 -11.98 -15.16
N ARG A 302 -17.33 -12.01 -15.70
CA ARG A 302 -18.26 -10.85 -15.61
C ARG A 302 -18.53 -10.46 -14.17
N CYS A 303 -18.82 -11.44 -13.31
CA CYS A 303 -19.05 -11.21 -11.88
C CYS A 303 -17.82 -10.71 -11.12
N LEU A 304 -16.61 -11.00 -11.62
CA LEU A 304 -15.36 -10.67 -10.95
C LEU A 304 -14.86 -9.26 -11.30
N ILE A 305 -15.02 -8.82 -12.55
CA ILE A 305 -14.43 -7.58 -13.10
C ILE A 305 -14.94 -6.32 -12.38
N ASP A 306 -16.18 -6.33 -11.87
CA ASP A 306 -16.75 -5.19 -11.14
C ASP A 306 -15.97 -4.85 -9.85
N GLY A 307 -15.13 -5.79 -9.37
CA GLY A 307 -14.31 -5.64 -8.16
C GLY A 307 -15.12 -5.57 -6.87
N SER A 308 -16.42 -5.86 -6.94
CA SER A 308 -17.32 -5.86 -5.77
C SER A 308 -16.93 -6.92 -4.74
N GLY A 309 -16.24 -8.00 -5.17
CA GLY A 309 -15.85 -9.13 -4.32
C GLY A 309 -17.03 -9.97 -3.85
N ARG A 310 -18.20 -9.85 -4.49
CA ARG A 310 -19.38 -10.66 -4.15
C ARG A 310 -19.17 -12.12 -4.47
N LEU A 311 -18.66 -12.42 -5.68
CA LEU A 311 -18.30 -13.77 -6.10
C LEU A 311 -16.77 -13.92 -6.04
N VAL A 312 -16.29 -15.02 -5.47
CA VAL A 312 -14.88 -15.29 -5.24
C VAL A 312 -14.52 -16.67 -5.79
N PRO A 313 -13.84 -16.77 -6.94
CA PRO A 313 -13.38 -18.05 -7.47
C PRO A 313 -12.33 -18.68 -6.56
N VAL A 314 -12.50 -19.97 -6.23
CA VAL A 314 -11.67 -20.72 -5.30
C VAL A 314 -10.98 -21.88 -6.03
N PHE A 315 -9.65 -21.92 -5.91
CA PHE A 315 -8.76 -22.94 -6.46
C PHE A 315 -8.05 -23.70 -5.34
N ALA A 316 -7.64 -24.92 -5.64
CA ALA A 316 -7.02 -25.83 -4.68
C ALA A 316 -5.59 -26.20 -5.12
N GLY A 317 -4.65 -26.36 -4.17
CA GLY A 317 -3.32 -26.85 -4.51
C GLY A 317 -2.37 -27.04 -3.33
N ALA A 318 -1.13 -27.37 -3.66
CA ALA A 318 0.00 -27.51 -2.75
C ALA A 318 1.28 -27.06 -3.47
N SER A 319 1.63 -25.78 -3.29
CA SER A 319 2.77 -25.15 -4.01
C SER A 319 4.09 -25.89 -3.74
N PHE A 320 4.31 -26.37 -2.53
CA PHE A 320 5.52 -27.12 -2.18
C PHE A 320 5.64 -28.45 -2.97
N ARG A 321 4.49 -29.09 -3.25
CA ARG A 321 4.41 -30.33 -4.08
C ARG A 321 4.21 -30.01 -5.57
N ASN A 322 4.25 -28.77 -5.99
CA ASN A 322 4.07 -28.36 -7.39
C ASN A 322 2.65 -28.63 -7.94
N ILE A 323 1.64 -28.82 -7.09
CA ILE A 323 0.29 -29.16 -7.49
C ILE A 323 -0.59 -27.91 -7.56
N GLY A 324 -1.33 -27.72 -8.67
CA GLY A 324 -2.33 -26.69 -8.85
C GLY A 324 -1.84 -25.34 -9.40
N ILE A 325 -0.53 -25.16 -9.67
CA ILE A 325 0.05 -23.88 -10.10
C ILE A 325 -0.29 -23.52 -11.54
N GLN A 326 -0.18 -24.49 -12.49
CA GLN A 326 -0.49 -24.25 -13.90
C GLN A 326 -1.97 -23.87 -14.08
N PRO A 327 -2.96 -24.60 -13.51
CA PRO A 327 -4.36 -24.21 -13.58
C PRO A 327 -4.64 -22.83 -12.92
N LEU A 328 -3.88 -22.47 -11.89
CA LEU A 328 -3.95 -21.14 -11.28
C LEU A 328 -3.47 -20.04 -12.24
N LEU A 329 -2.39 -20.28 -12.99
CA LEU A 329 -1.88 -19.35 -14.02
C LEU A 329 -2.88 -19.21 -15.18
N ASP A 330 -3.53 -20.29 -15.58
CA ASP A 330 -4.59 -20.26 -16.60
C ASP A 330 -5.77 -19.40 -16.09
N ALA A 331 -6.20 -19.60 -14.83
CA ALA A 331 -7.25 -18.81 -14.22
C ALA A 331 -6.89 -17.32 -14.08
N VAL A 332 -5.61 -16.98 -13.82
CA VAL A 332 -5.14 -15.59 -13.83
C VAL A 332 -5.36 -14.95 -15.19
N ASN A 333 -5.03 -15.64 -16.28
CA ASN A 333 -5.22 -15.12 -17.62
C ASN A 333 -6.70 -14.96 -18.00
N ASP A 334 -7.51 -15.94 -17.64
CA ASP A 334 -8.91 -16.02 -18.08
C ASP A 334 -9.83 -15.15 -17.23
N LEU A 335 -9.59 -15.03 -15.94
CA LEU A 335 -10.50 -14.37 -15.00
C LEU A 335 -10.10 -12.94 -14.65
N LEU A 336 -8.80 -12.66 -14.48
CA LEU A 336 -8.40 -11.32 -14.03
C LEU A 336 -8.43 -10.30 -15.18
N PRO A 337 -8.78 -9.04 -14.88
CA PRO A 337 -8.92 -8.01 -15.89
C PRO A 337 -7.58 -7.56 -16.49
N ASP A 338 -7.66 -7.06 -17.68
CA ASP A 338 -6.58 -6.29 -18.29
C ASP A 338 -6.60 -4.81 -17.81
N PRO A 339 -5.53 -4.04 -18.08
CA PRO A 339 -5.46 -2.65 -17.62
C PRO A 339 -6.54 -1.72 -18.19
N THR A 340 -7.25 -2.10 -19.27
CA THR A 340 -8.30 -1.27 -19.90
C THR A 340 -9.67 -1.49 -19.28
N GLU A 341 -9.88 -2.63 -18.64
CA GLU A 341 -11.12 -3.01 -17.94
C GLU A 341 -11.22 -2.42 -16.52
N ARG A 342 -10.14 -1.80 -16.06
CA ARG A 342 -10.11 -1.17 -14.72
C ARG A 342 -10.75 0.20 -14.72
N PRO A 343 -11.39 0.61 -13.60
CA PRO A 343 -11.92 1.95 -13.47
C PRO A 343 -10.83 3.01 -13.61
N ASP A 344 -11.22 4.19 -14.09
CA ASP A 344 -10.32 5.32 -14.28
C ASP A 344 -9.56 5.66 -12.99
N PRO A 345 -8.22 5.85 -13.02
CA PRO A 345 -7.45 6.14 -11.83
C PRO A 345 -7.85 7.46 -11.20
N GLU A 346 -8.04 7.43 -9.88
CA GLU A 346 -8.33 8.62 -9.08
C GLU A 346 -7.11 9.55 -9.07
N VAL A 347 -7.35 10.82 -9.31
CA VAL A 347 -6.37 11.90 -9.27
C VAL A 347 -6.82 12.93 -8.25
N SER A 348 -5.90 13.41 -7.43
CA SER A 348 -6.11 14.54 -6.54
C SER A 348 -5.46 15.80 -7.11
N ILE A 349 -6.20 16.89 -7.11
CA ILE A 349 -5.72 18.24 -7.44
C ILE A 349 -6.20 19.15 -6.30
N GLU A 350 -5.29 19.75 -5.55
CA GLU A 350 -5.61 20.64 -4.41
C GLU A 350 -6.69 20.05 -3.48
N ASN A 351 -6.55 18.77 -3.09
CA ASN A 351 -7.48 18.02 -2.24
C ASN A 351 -8.86 17.68 -2.87
N GLN A 352 -9.07 17.98 -4.14
CA GLN A 352 -10.26 17.52 -4.88
C GLN A 352 -9.94 16.26 -5.66
N LYS A 353 -10.85 15.28 -5.59
CA LYS A 353 -10.72 13.99 -6.25
C LYS A 353 -11.48 14.00 -7.57
N CYS A 354 -10.84 13.56 -8.65
CA CYS A 354 -11.42 13.44 -9.99
C CYS A 354 -10.79 12.25 -10.73
N GLY A 355 -11.38 11.85 -11.87
CA GLY A 355 -10.82 10.83 -12.73
C GLY A 355 -9.72 11.39 -13.64
N LEU A 356 -8.71 10.57 -13.98
CA LEU A 356 -7.65 10.98 -14.92
C LEU A 356 -8.22 11.33 -16.30
N SER A 357 -9.20 10.57 -16.79
CA SER A 357 -9.86 10.80 -18.08
C SER A 357 -10.58 12.14 -18.14
N GLU A 358 -11.18 12.57 -17.02
CA GLU A 358 -11.85 13.89 -16.92
C GLU A 358 -10.84 15.01 -17.05
N ILE A 359 -9.68 14.85 -16.42
CA ILE A 359 -8.58 15.81 -16.52
C ILE A 359 -8.08 15.90 -17.97
N LEU A 360 -7.79 14.75 -18.60
CA LEU A 360 -7.27 14.69 -19.96
C LEU A 360 -8.26 15.23 -21.00
N GLN A 361 -9.58 15.17 -20.75
CA GLN A 361 -10.62 15.76 -21.58
C GLN A 361 -10.81 17.27 -21.32
N GLY A 362 -10.05 17.85 -20.38
CA GLY A 362 -10.16 19.25 -20.03
C GLY A 362 -11.41 19.62 -19.21
N ARG A 363 -12.12 18.61 -18.69
CA ARG A 363 -13.25 18.81 -17.76
C ARG A 363 -12.69 19.06 -16.35
N LEU A 364 -12.04 20.19 -16.14
CA LEU A 364 -11.64 20.62 -14.82
C LEU A 364 -12.89 20.88 -13.97
N VAL A 365 -12.86 20.40 -12.73
CA VAL A 365 -13.97 20.48 -11.77
C VAL A 365 -14.49 21.92 -11.66
N PRO A 366 -15.82 22.15 -11.64
CA PRO A 366 -16.44 23.49 -11.68
C PRO A 366 -15.99 24.49 -10.61
N ASN A 367 -15.44 24.00 -9.48
CA ASN A 367 -14.98 24.84 -8.37
C ASN A 367 -13.65 25.57 -8.65
N PHE A 368 -12.81 25.07 -9.56
CA PHE A 368 -11.61 25.78 -10.03
C PHE A 368 -11.95 27.09 -10.76
N THR A 369 -13.16 27.17 -11.30
CA THR A 369 -13.59 28.31 -12.09
C THR A 369 -14.18 29.46 -11.29
N LYS A 370 -14.49 29.29 -10.02
CA LYS A 370 -15.08 30.37 -9.19
C LYS A 370 -14.06 31.43 -8.79
N ASN A 371 -12.79 31.08 -8.67
CA ASN A 371 -11.72 32.01 -8.26
C ASN A 371 -10.90 32.59 -9.43
N ILE A 372 -11.11 32.13 -10.69
CA ILE A 372 -10.40 32.66 -11.85
C ILE A 372 -11.33 33.59 -12.61
N LYS A 373 -11.21 34.89 -12.36
CA LYS A 373 -12.03 35.94 -13.00
C LYS A 373 -11.72 36.18 -14.49
N SER A 374 -10.70 35.54 -15.07
CA SER A 374 -10.30 35.76 -16.48
C SER A 374 -10.67 34.57 -17.37
N ALA A 375 -11.50 34.78 -18.36
CA ALA A 375 -11.87 33.79 -19.40
C ALA A 375 -10.65 33.27 -20.16
N THR A 376 -9.59 34.04 -20.28
CA THR A 376 -8.31 33.68 -20.91
C THR A 376 -7.53 32.63 -20.12
N MET A 377 -7.59 32.63 -18.79
CA MET A 377 -6.95 31.60 -17.99
C MET A 377 -7.68 30.25 -18.02
N LYS A 378 -9.02 30.25 -18.16
CA LYS A 378 -9.81 29.02 -18.33
C LYS A 378 -9.49 28.27 -19.61
N THR A 379 -9.32 28.99 -20.70
CA THR A 379 -8.91 28.42 -22.01
C THR A 379 -7.46 27.97 -22.02
N LEU A 380 -6.55 28.66 -21.29
CA LEU A 380 -5.16 28.25 -21.16
C LEU A 380 -5.01 26.96 -20.32
N SER A 381 -5.74 26.83 -19.21
CA SER A 381 -5.66 25.61 -18.36
C SER A 381 -6.15 24.37 -19.11
N ASN A 382 -7.25 24.47 -19.86
CA ASN A 382 -7.77 23.36 -20.67
C ASN A 382 -6.82 23.00 -21.83
N SER A 383 -6.17 23.99 -22.45
CA SER A 383 -5.19 23.78 -23.53
C SER A 383 -3.87 23.17 -22.99
N LEU A 384 -3.52 23.40 -21.74
CA LEU A 384 -2.32 22.84 -21.11
C LEU A 384 -2.51 21.38 -20.75
N VAL A 385 -3.63 21.03 -20.16
CA VAL A 385 -3.92 19.65 -19.72
C VAL A 385 -4.11 18.70 -20.91
N SER A 386 -4.70 19.16 -22.00
CA SER A 386 -4.85 18.36 -23.24
C SER A 386 -3.52 18.03 -23.95
N LYS A 387 -2.41 18.63 -23.53
CA LYS A 387 -1.06 18.40 -24.08
C LYS A 387 -0.22 17.42 -23.28
N ILE A 388 -0.77 16.75 -22.28
CA ILE A 388 -0.04 15.71 -21.52
C ILE A 388 0.26 14.54 -22.47
N GLU A 389 1.54 14.28 -22.72
CA GLU A 389 1.99 13.18 -23.57
C GLU A 389 2.04 11.85 -22.83
N ALA A 390 2.38 11.85 -21.54
CA ALA A 390 2.35 10.66 -20.72
C ALA A 390 2.15 11.00 -19.23
N CYS A 391 1.46 10.10 -18.51
CA CYS A 391 1.27 10.17 -17.08
C CYS A 391 1.55 8.79 -16.45
N ALA A 392 2.40 8.75 -15.44
CA ALA A 392 2.81 7.53 -14.77
C ALA A 392 2.95 7.74 -13.25
N LEU A 393 2.68 6.68 -12.48
CA LEU A 393 2.86 6.63 -11.03
C LEU A 393 4.17 5.92 -10.70
N VAL A 394 5.00 6.54 -9.88
CA VAL A 394 6.16 5.90 -9.25
C VAL A 394 5.68 5.09 -8.06
N PHE A 395 5.78 3.78 -8.13
CA PHE A 395 5.35 2.93 -7.03
C PHE A 395 6.51 2.35 -6.21
N LYS A 396 7.72 2.33 -6.76
CA LYS A 396 8.92 1.90 -6.06
C LYS A 396 10.14 2.65 -6.59
N VAL A 397 11.02 3.04 -5.71
CA VAL A 397 12.37 3.51 -6.03
C VAL A 397 13.34 2.54 -5.37
N ALA A 398 14.38 2.14 -6.08
CA ALA A 398 15.44 1.29 -5.56
C ALA A 398 16.79 1.83 -6.01
N SER A 399 17.80 1.72 -5.17
CA SER A 399 19.16 2.10 -5.51
C SER A 399 19.99 0.86 -5.85
N ASP A 400 20.51 0.81 -7.05
CA ASP A 400 21.43 -0.24 -7.50
C ASP A 400 22.85 0.33 -7.55
N ILE A 401 23.81 -0.38 -6.96
CA ILE A 401 25.22 0.05 -6.88
C ILE A 401 25.85 0.27 -8.25
N ARG A 402 25.42 -0.50 -9.28
CA ARG A 402 25.97 -0.45 -10.64
C ARG A 402 25.20 0.48 -11.56
N ARG A 403 23.86 0.55 -11.38
CA ARG A 403 22.93 1.22 -12.31
C ARG A 403 22.41 2.56 -11.77
N GLY A 404 22.69 2.87 -10.49
CA GLY A 404 22.16 4.05 -9.81
C GLY A 404 20.68 3.90 -9.41
N VAL A 405 19.95 5.00 -9.39
CA VAL A 405 18.56 5.04 -8.96
C VAL A 405 17.64 4.43 -10.05
N LEU A 406 16.93 3.39 -9.68
CA LEU A 406 15.93 2.69 -10.50
C LEU A 406 14.53 3.13 -10.03
N VAL A 407 13.75 3.69 -10.94
CA VAL A 407 12.41 4.19 -10.64
C VAL A 407 11.38 3.29 -11.33
N TYR A 408 10.67 2.51 -10.55
CA TYR A 408 9.61 1.63 -11.03
C TYR A 408 8.33 2.42 -11.22
N VAL A 409 7.75 2.34 -12.41
CA VAL A 409 6.58 3.11 -12.80
C VAL A 409 5.49 2.25 -13.40
N ARG A 410 4.23 2.66 -13.18
CA ARG A 410 3.08 2.21 -13.95
C ARG A 410 2.57 3.36 -14.81
N VAL A 411 2.45 3.11 -16.13
CA VAL A 411 1.94 4.11 -17.08
C VAL A 411 0.42 4.06 -17.13
N TYR A 412 -0.24 5.20 -16.90
CA TYR A 412 -1.69 5.32 -16.98
C TYR A 412 -2.16 6.03 -18.24
N HIS A 413 -1.33 6.88 -18.82
CA HIS A 413 -1.65 7.60 -20.06
C HIS A 413 -0.40 7.79 -20.92
N GLY A 414 -0.60 7.72 -22.27
CA GLY A 414 0.44 8.02 -23.24
C GLY A 414 1.45 6.90 -23.46
N ARG A 415 2.53 7.28 -24.16
CA ARG A 415 3.65 6.40 -24.54
C ARG A 415 4.97 7.10 -24.30
N ARG A 416 5.92 6.45 -23.66
CA ARG A 416 7.24 7.04 -23.41
C ARG A 416 8.36 6.05 -23.65
N VAL A 417 9.49 6.55 -24.13
CA VAL A 417 10.74 5.79 -24.24
C VAL A 417 11.33 5.54 -22.87
N LEU A 418 11.60 4.31 -22.50
CA LEU A 418 12.11 3.90 -21.21
C LEU A 418 13.09 2.73 -21.33
N GLN A 419 13.97 2.62 -20.36
CA GLN A 419 15.16 1.79 -20.45
C GLN A 419 15.12 0.57 -19.55
N MET A 420 14.15 -0.27 -19.42
CA MET A 420 14.31 -1.59 -18.77
C MET A 420 13.03 -2.29 -18.35
N GLN A 421 12.98 -3.60 -18.44
CA GLN A 421 11.96 -4.48 -17.91
C GLN A 421 12.43 -5.11 -16.57
N ALA A 422 11.50 -5.36 -15.64
CA ALA A 422 11.71 -5.47 -14.20
C ALA A 422 12.78 -6.46 -13.67
N SER A 423 13.05 -7.61 -14.26
CA SER A 423 14.02 -8.58 -13.70
C SER A 423 15.30 -8.70 -14.51
N ASP A 424 15.18 -8.66 -15.82
CA ASP A 424 16.32 -8.65 -16.71
C ASP A 424 16.41 -7.30 -17.40
N ALA A 425 17.59 -6.71 -17.39
CA ALA A 425 17.86 -5.42 -17.99
C ALA A 425 17.70 -5.42 -19.51
N VAL A 426 16.49 -5.71 -20.00
CA VAL A 426 16.15 -5.62 -21.41
C VAL A 426 15.75 -4.19 -21.72
N GLU A 427 16.53 -3.54 -22.57
CA GLU A 427 16.19 -2.21 -23.07
C GLU A 427 14.92 -2.28 -23.93
N ILE A 428 13.89 -1.55 -23.52
CA ILE A 428 12.66 -1.41 -24.27
C ILE A 428 12.56 0.01 -24.83
N SER A 429 12.07 0.11 -26.06
CA SER A 429 11.94 1.40 -26.77
C SER A 429 10.85 2.29 -26.18
N CYS A 430 9.81 1.71 -25.63
CA CYS A 430 8.67 2.46 -25.03
C CYS A 430 7.89 1.58 -24.06
N LEU A 431 7.21 2.23 -23.13
CA LEU A 431 6.15 1.67 -22.29
C LEU A 431 4.83 2.28 -22.71
N ASP A 432 3.84 1.45 -22.98
CA ASP A 432 2.49 1.85 -23.33
C ASP A 432 1.59 1.94 -22.08
N LYS A 433 0.43 2.55 -22.23
CA LYS A 433 -0.60 2.62 -21.19
C LYS A 433 -0.84 1.22 -20.59
N GLY A 434 -0.90 1.13 -19.26
CA GLY A 434 -1.14 -0.11 -18.52
C GLY A 434 0.10 -0.94 -18.22
N GLN A 435 1.25 -0.64 -18.79
CA GLN A 435 2.50 -1.36 -18.55
C GLN A 435 3.21 -0.89 -17.28
N ILE A 436 3.99 -1.82 -16.72
CA ILE A 436 4.93 -1.57 -15.63
C ILE A 436 6.34 -1.66 -16.19
N GLY A 437 7.21 -0.74 -15.79
CA GLY A 437 8.62 -0.75 -16.21
C GLY A 437 9.50 0.08 -15.30
N VAL A 438 10.77 0.20 -15.65
CA VAL A 438 11.80 0.89 -14.85
C VAL A 438 12.41 2.02 -15.65
N ILE A 439 12.47 3.21 -15.04
CA ILE A 439 13.15 4.39 -15.58
C ILE A 439 14.44 4.58 -14.82
N THR A 440 15.54 4.77 -15.55
CA THR A 440 16.82 5.14 -14.97
C THR A 440 17.10 6.63 -15.14
N GLY A 441 17.95 7.20 -14.29
CA GLY A 441 18.43 8.59 -14.41
C GLY A 441 17.56 9.65 -13.74
N LEU A 442 16.43 9.30 -13.12
CA LEU A 442 15.60 10.23 -12.35
C LEU A 442 16.14 10.35 -10.90
N LYS A 443 17.09 11.26 -10.70
CA LYS A 443 17.81 11.40 -9.43
C LYS A 443 16.97 11.90 -8.25
N TYR A 444 15.82 12.54 -8.50
CA TYR A 444 15.02 13.20 -7.45
C TYR A 444 13.63 12.55 -7.27
N ALA A 445 13.30 11.56 -8.08
CA ALA A 445 12.02 10.86 -7.96
C ALA A 445 11.91 10.14 -6.60
N ARG A 446 10.73 10.22 -6.01
CA ARG A 446 10.35 9.54 -4.77
C ARG A 446 9.25 8.54 -5.04
N THR A 447 9.15 7.55 -4.20
CA THR A 447 8.01 6.64 -4.22
C THR A 447 6.72 7.40 -3.90
N GLY A 448 5.71 7.21 -4.75
CA GLY A 448 4.43 7.94 -4.69
C GLY A 448 4.34 9.15 -5.61
N ASP A 449 5.44 9.56 -6.26
CA ASP A 449 5.44 10.69 -7.18
C ASP A 449 4.63 10.39 -8.45
N THR A 450 3.99 11.42 -8.99
CA THR A 450 3.35 11.41 -10.30
C THR A 450 4.28 11.99 -11.35
N LEU A 451 4.65 11.19 -12.35
CA LEU A 451 5.48 11.63 -13.46
C LEU A 451 4.58 12.07 -14.63
N ILE A 452 4.78 13.28 -15.10
CA ILE A 452 4.05 13.85 -16.24
C ILE A 452 5.04 14.22 -17.34
N ALA A 453 4.82 13.71 -18.55
CA ALA A 453 5.53 14.16 -19.74
C ALA A 453 4.71 15.23 -20.44
N TYR A 454 5.35 16.35 -20.72
CA TYR A 454 4.73 17.51 -21.33
C TYR A 454 5.64 18.08 -22.43
N PRO A 455 5.13 18.43 -23.64
CA PRO A 455 5.95 18.93 -24.73
C PRO A 455 6.52 20.31 -24.41
N ASN A 456 7.75 20.56 -24.88
CA ASN A 456 8.45 21.84 -24.73
C ASN A 456 8.69 22.29 -23.28
N PHE A 457 8.83 21.35 -22.37
CA PHE A 457 9.03 21.61 -20.95
C PHE A 457 10.52 21.81 -20.62
N ASN A 458 10.81 22.81 -19.78
CA ASN A 458 12.13 23.01 -19.20
C ASN A 458 12.17 22.35 -17.80
N PRO A 459 12.95 21.26 -17.60
CA PRO A 459 12.95 20.52 -16.32
C PRO A 459 13.42 21.36 -15.12
N LYS A 460 14.01 22.54 -15.35
CA LYS A 460 14.49 23.42 -14.27
C LYS A 460 13.40 24.28 -13.64
N ILE A 461 12.27 24.46 -14.34
CA ILE A 461 11.19 25.39 -13.92
C ILE A 461 10.05 24.66 -13.21
N GLY A 462 9.96 23.33 -13.37
CA GLY A 462 8.84 22.54 -12.88
C GLY A 462 7.60 22.61 -13.77
N PRO A 463 6.60 21.72 -13.64
CA PRO A 463 5.37 21.77 -14.44
C PRO A 463 4.59 23.04 -14.14
N PRO A 464 3.91 23.63 -15.16
CA PRO A 464 3.09 24.82 -14.94
C PRO A 464 1.87 24.48 -14.09
N SER A 465 1.37 25.44 -13.31
CA SER A 465 0.09 25.30 -12.61
C SER A 465 -1.05 25.10 -13.65
N PRO A 466 -2.01 24.16 -13.41
CA PRO A 466 -2.25 23.34 -12.24
C PRO A 466 -1.55 21.97 -12.25
N LEU A 467 -0.71 21.66 -13.24
CA LEU A 467 -0.07 20.34 -13.38
C LEU A 467 0.92 20.03 -12.25
N ASN A 468 1.46 21.04 -11.59
CA ASN A 468 2.41 20.91 -10.48
C ASN A 468 1.81 20.30 -9.20
N VAL A 469 0.47 20.30 -9.07
CA VAL A 469 -0.25 19.78 -7.89
C VAL A 469 -1.04 18.50 -8.19
N VAL A 470 -0.88 17.93 -9.38
CA VAL A 470 -1.54 16.69 -9.79
C VAL A 470 -0.88 15.50 -9.10
N GLN A 471 -1.66 14.74 -8.34
CA GLN A 471 -1.23 13.50 -7.67
C GLN A 471 -2.12 12.33 -8.09
N LEU A 472 -1.51 11.31 -8.67
CA LEU A 472 -2.18 10.04 -8.97
C LEU A 472 -2.31 9.22 -7.68
N ARG A 473 -3.56 8.86 -7.34
CA ARG A 473 -3.86 7.94 -6.23
C ARG A 473 -3.06 8.25 -4.96
N PRO A 474 -3.27 9.43 -4.33
CA PRO A 474 -2.55 9.82 -3.12
C PRO A 474 -2.72 8.78 -2.00
N ILE A 475 -1.70 8.59 -1.17
CA ILE A 475 -1.70 7.66 -0.03
C ILE A 475 -1.59 8.49 1.25
N ASP A 476 -2.50 8.25 2.18
CA ASP A 476 -2.38 8.78 3.53
C ASP A 476 -1.40 7.89 4.31
N ILE A 477 -0.27 8.46 4.69
CA ILE A 477 0.75 7.79 5.49
C ILE A 477 0.46 8.08 6.95
N PRO A 478 0.21 7.06 7.79
CA PRO A 478 0.05 7.30 9.22
C PRO A 478 1.34 7.84 9.83
N PRO A 479 1.27 8.63 10.91
CA PRO A 479 2.46 9.16 11.57
C PRO A 479 3.33 8.02 12.14
N PRO A 480 4.66 8.12 12.01
CA PRO A 480 5.56 7.13 12.60
C PRO A 480 5.48 7.16 14.12
N VAL A 481 5.53 5.98 14.75
CA VAL A 481 5.37 5.80 16.19
C VAL A 481 6.64 5.38 16.93
N PHE A 482 7.67 4.98 16.19
CA PHE A 482 9.00 4.65 16.70
C PHE A 482 10.05 5.57 16.12
N PHE A 483 11.10 5.83 16.87
CA PHE A 483 12.27 6.55 16.37
C PHE A 483 13.56 5.97 16.97
N ALA A 484 14.67 6.27 16.30
CA ALA A 484 16.00 5.98 16.79
C ALA A 484 16.96 7.09 16.38
N ALA A 485 17.89 7.41 17.27
CA ALA A 485 18.93 8.39 17.00
C ALA A 485 20.01 7.78 16.10
N ILE A 486 20.51 8.56 15.15
CA ILE A 486 21.62 8.19 14.28
C ILE A 486 22.79 9.11 14.54
N GLU A 487 23.93 8.53 14.90
CA GLU A 487 25.17 9.25 15.20
C GLU A 487 26.24 8.87 14.19
N PRO A 488 26.70 9.82 13.34
CA PRO A 488 27.84 9.60 12.49
C PRO A 488 29.13 9.39 13.33
N HIS A 489 30.02 8.47 12.90
CA HIS A 489 31.25 8.21 13.63
C HIS A 489 32.20 9.40 13.65
N SER A 490 32.08 10.35 12.73
CA SER A 490 32.85 11.59 12.68
C SER A 490 32.08 12.69 11.94
N ILE A 491 32.42 13.94 12.21
CA ILE A 491 31.86 15.11 11.52
C ILE A 491 32.08 15.04 9.99
N GLY A 492 33.19 14.44 9.53
CA GLY A 492 33.46 14.26 8.11
C GLY A 492 32.50 13.26 7.41
N GLU A 493 31.93 12.33 8.15
CA GLU A 493 30.96 11.33 7.65
C GLU A 493 29.50 11.81 7.70
N GLU A 494 29.20 12.88 8.42
CA GLU A 494 27.83 13.41 8.59
C GLU A 494 27.14 13.66 7.25
N LYS A 495 27.83 14.26 6.31
CA LYS A 495 27.30 14.52 4.96
C LYS A 495 26.98 13.22 4.21
N ASN A 496 27.84 12.22 4.30
CA ASN A 496 27.65 10.92 3.66
C ASN A 496 26.47 10.16 4.28
N VAL A 497 26.34 10.20 5.61
CA VAL A 497 25.22 9.60 6.34
C VAL A 497 23.91 10.29 5.96
N ALA A 498 23.88 11.64 5.91
CA ALA A 498 22.69 12.39 5.50
C ALA A 498 22.29 12.10 4.04
N GLU A 499 23.24 12.00 3.11
CA GLU A 499 22.97 11.62 1.72
C GLU A 499 22.40 10.20 1.63
N THR A 500 22.94 9.25 2.39
CA THR A 500 22.47 7.86 2.43
C THR A 500 21.09 7.75 3.03
N LEU A 501 20.81 8.45 4.13
CA LEU A 501 19.47 8.54 4.71
C LEU A 501 18.47 9.15 3.71
N GLY A 502 18.89 10.17 2.96
CA GLY A 502 18.10 10.74 1.88
C GLY A 502 17.78 9.74 0.76
N LEU A 503 18.63 8.74 0.50
CA LEU A 503 18.32 7.63 -0.42
C LEU A 503 17.28 6.69 0.19
N LEU A 504 17.45 6.29 1.45
CA LEU A 504 16.50 5.41 2.14
C LEU A 504 15.08 6.01 2.19
N ILE A 505 14.96 7.30 2.54
CA ILE A 505 13.65 7.99 2.60
C ILE A 505 13.00 8.13 1.22
N ARG A 506 13.78 8.22 0.15
CA ARG A 506 13.24 8.22 -1.23
C ARG A 506 12.68 6.86 -1.62
N GLU A 507 13.31 5.80 -1.16
CA GLU A 507 12.83 4.42 -1.39
C GLU A 507 11.61 4.12 -0.53
N ASP A 508 11.66 4.53 0.74
CA ASP A 508 10.60 4.29 1.72
C ASP A 508 10.09 5.60 2.34
N PRO A 509 9.00 6.16 1.83
CA PRO A 509 8.43 7.40 2.36
C PRO A 509 7.74 7.24 3.72
N SER A 510 7.63 6.02 4.27
CA SER A 510 7.15 5.79 5.63
C SER A 510 8.24 6.04 6.69
N LEU A 511 9.51 6.13 6.27
CA LEU A 511 10.61 6.64 7.09
C LEU A 511 10.62 8.17 7.08
N ASN A 512 10.82 8.77 8.23
CA ASN A 512 10.96 10.22 8.38
C ASN A 512 12.24 10.56 9.12
N LEU A 513 12.99 11.54 8.58
CA LEU A 513 14.20 12.06 9.20
C LEU A 513 13.91 13.45 9.76
N SER A 514 14.13 13.62 11.04
CA SER A 514 14.15 14.93 11.71
C SER A 514 15.54 15.18 12.28
N ILE A 515 15.98 16.43 12.23
CA ILE A 515 17.22 16.87 12.86
C ILE A 515 16.80 17.73 14.04
N ASP A 516 17.26 17.37 15.22
CA ASP A 516 17.08 18.19 16.41
C ASP A 516 17.95 19.45 16.27
N GLU A 517 17.32 20.62 16.22
CA GLU A 517 18.02 21.89 15.96
C GLU A 517 19.02 22.28 17.07
N ASP A 518 18.81 21.83 18.30
CA ASP A 518 19.66 22.18 19.44
C ASP A 518 20.85 21.23 19.61
N SER A 519 20.64 19.92 19.42
CA SER A 519 21.72 18.93 19.55
C SER A 519 22.38 18.59 18.23
N GLY A 520 21.74 18.93 17.10
CA GLY A 520 22.19 18.51 15.78
C GLY A 520 22.00 17.01 15.51
N GLN A 521 21.34 16.29 16.43
CA GLN A 521 21.16 14.84 16.34
C GLN A 521 20.15 14.47 15.26
N MET A 522 20.47 13.49 14.43
CA MET A 522 19.58 12.93 13.42
C MET A 522 18.68 11.86 14.04
N LEU A 523 17.36 12.03 13.93
CA LEU A 523 16.36 11.10 14.41
C LEU A 523 15.64 10.45 13.22
N LEU A 524 15.78 9.14 13.06
CA LEU A 524 15.06 8.36 12.07
C LEU A 524 13.81 7.77 12.71
N SER A 525 12.64 8.09 12.16
CA SER A 525 11.35 7.59 12.64
C SER A 525 10.76 6.59 11.66
N GLY A 526 10.05 5.56 12.16
CA GLY A 526 9.46 4.49 11.38
C GLY A 526 8.18 3.92 11.98
N MET A 527 7.56 2.97 11.29
CA MET A 527 6.24 2.40 11.61
C MET A 527 6.31 1.30 12.67
N GLY A 528 7.44 0.61 12.80
CA GLY A 528 7.65 -0.50 13.72
C GLY A 528 9.11 -0.67 14.11
N ASP A 529 9.37 -1.51 15.12
CA ASP A 529 10.73 -1.85 15.57
C ASP A 529 11.48 -2.63 14.47
N LEU A 530 10.86 -3.65 13.88
CA LEU A 530 11.45 -4.41 12.77
C LEU A 530 11.76 -3.51 11.57
N HIS A 531 10.89 -2.54 11.28
CA HIS A 531 11.11 -1.59 10.19
C HIS A 531 12.39 -0.75 10.40
N LEU A 532 12.60 -0.24 11.62
CA LEU A 532 13.81 0.53 11.96
C LEU A 532 15.06 -0.36 12.03
N GLU A 533 14.96 -1.62 12.50
CA GLU A 533 16.07 -2.56 12.45
C GLU A 533 16.53 -2.83 11.01
N ILE A 534 15.61 -3.01 10.08
CA ILE A 534 15.92 -3.21 8.66
C ILE A 534 16.54 -1.95 8.06
N ALA A 535 16.01 -0.76 8.41
CA ALA A 535 16.59 0.51 7.98
C ALA A 535 18.04 0.65 8.47
N ARG A 536 18.33 0.24 9.73
CA ARG A 536 19.68 0.19 10.30
C ARG A 536 20.57 -0.77 9.53
N ASP A 537 20.10 -2.00 9.31
CA ASP A 537 20.89 -3.02 8.61
C ASP A 537 21.21 -2.59 7.18
N ARG A 538 20.30 -1.93 6.49
CA ARG A 538 20.52 -1.35 5.17
C ARG A 538 21.53 -0.19 5.22
N LEU A 539 21.37 0.73 6.19
CA LEU A 539 22.26 1.87 6.35
C LEU A 539 23.73 1.43 6.56
N ILE A 540 23.92 0.46 7.47
CA ILE A 540 25.26 0.03 7.89
C ILE A 540 25.86 -1.01 6.91
N ASN A 541 25.10 -2.03 6.53
CA ASN A 541 25.62 -3.18 5.80
C ASN A 541 25.53 -3.01 4.28
N GLU A 542 24.43 -2.45 3.75
CA GLU A 542 24.22 -2.28 2.31
C GLU A 542 24.92 -1.02 1.81
N TYR A 543 24.63 0.13 2.42
CA TYR A 543 25.20 1.43 2.02
C TYR A 543 26.56 1.71 2.67
N LYS A 544 26.97 0.89 3.63
CA LYS A 544 28.26 1.03 4.34
C LYS A 544 28.49 2.40 4.97
N ALA A 545 27.38 3.02 5.44
CA ALA A 545 27.46 4.28 6.14
C ALA A 545 28.14 4.08 7.50
N LYS A 546 29.08 4.95 7.83
CA LYS A 546 29.79 4.93 9.11
C LYS A 546 29.00 5.71 10.15
N ALA A 547 27.96 5.07 10.65
CA ALA A 547 27.07 5.60 11.67
C ALA A 547 26.70 4.51 12.68
N THR A 548 26.38 4.93 13.88
CA THR A 548 25.77 4.10 14.92
C THR A 548 24.33 4.49 15.08
N MET A 549 23.42 3.52 15.20
CA MET A 549 22.01 3.75 15.49
C MET A 549 21.76 3.39 16.95
N GLY A 550 21.19 4.33 17.70
CA GLY A 550 20.79 4.14 19.08
C GLY A 550 19.63 3.17 19.26
N ASN A 551 19.16 3.02 20.49
CA ASN A 551 18.01 2.19 20.81
C ASN A 551 16.74 2.76 20.16
N ILE A 552 15.82 1.86 19.83
CA ILE A 552 14.51 2.24 19.30
C ILE A 552 13.63 2.72 20.45
N GLU A 553 13.07 3.92 20.31
CA GLU A 553 12.25 4.57 21.32
C GLU A 553 10.85 4.87 20.77
N ILE A 554 9.89 5.02 21.69
CA ILE A 554 8.51 5.37 21.34
C ILE A 554 8.40 6.88 21.18
N SER A 555 7.73 7.32 20.12
CA SER A 555 7.47 8.74 19.86
C SER A 555 6.33 9.26 20.72
N TYR A 556 6.66 9.82 21.87
CA TYR A 556 5.72 10.57 22.69
C TYR A 556 5.50 11.96 22.08
N ARG A 557 4.39 12.59 22.45
CA ARG A 557 4.01 13.95 22.02
C ARG A 557 3.67 14.81 23.23
N GLU A 558 3.69 16.12 23.05
CA GLU A 558 3.15 17.08 24.03
C GLU A 558 1.89 17.73 23.45
N SER A 559 1.00 18.18 24.33
CA SER A 559 -0.18 18.97 23.97
C SER A 559 -0.54 19.91 25.11
N ILE A 560 -1.46 20.83 24.84
CA ILE A 560 -1.97 21.77 25.85
C ILE A 560 -3.39 21.39 26.29
N LEU A 561 -3.73 21.69 27.55
CA LEU A 561 -5.06 21.42 28.11
C LEU A 561 -6.03 22.58 27.91
N HIS A 562 -5.54 23.83 28.01
CA HIS A 562 -6.32 25.05 27.94
C HIS A 562 -5.72 26.01 26.92
N ALA A 563 -6.55 26.86 26.34
CA ALA A 563 -6.13 27.92 25.46
C ALA A 563 -5.20 28.91 26.18
N THR A 564 -4.17 29.39 25.48
CA THR A 564 -3.28 30.44 25.96
C THR A 564 -3.89 31.81 25.68
N PRO A 565 -3.60 32.83 26.52
CA PRO A 565 -3.92 34.20 26.16
C PRO A 565 -3.13 34.64 24.92
N GLU A 566 -3.55 35.70 24.26
CA GLU A 566 -2.80 36.29 23.16
C GLU A 566 -1.46 36.82 23.68
N ASN A 567 -0.38 36.29 23.12
CA ASN A 567 0.98 36.74 23.41
C ASN A 567 1.55 37.50 22.23
N HIS A 568 1.73 38.81 22.34
CA HIS A 568 2.26 39.68 21.31
C HIS A 568 3.74 39.97 21.56
N ILE A 569 4.59 39.61 20.60
CA ILE A 569 6.06 39.80 20.68
C ILE A 569 6.56 40.67 19.54
N VAL A 570 7.53 41.52 19.85
CA VAL A 570 8.29 42.30 18.90
C VAL A 570 9.71 41.75 18.82
N PHE A 571 10.11 41.34 17.64
CA PHE A 571 11.48 40.94 17.34
C PHE A 571 12.26 42.14 16.76
N ASP A 572 13.34 42.55 17.40
CA ASP A 572 14.21 43.64 16.96
C ASP A 572 15.66 43.23 17.21
N ARG A 573 16.30 42.66 16.17
CA ARG A 573 17.68 42.16 16.20
C ARG A 573 18.38 42.35 14.86
N GLU A 574 19.68 42.29 14.85
CA GLU A 574 20.48 42.24 13.61
C GLU A 574 20.62 40.78 13.15
N ILE A 575 20.26 40.50 11.89
CA ILE A 575 20.47 39.22 11.21
C ILE A 575 21.39 39.45 10.04
N ALA A 576 22.55 38.79 10.01
CA ALA A 576 23.55 38.91 8.96
C ALA A 576 23.98 40.38 8.66
N GLY A 577 24.09 41.20 9.70
CA GLY A 577 24.53 42.58 9.60
C GLY A 577 23.46 43.58 9.08
N LYS A 578 22.20 43.14 9.04
CA LYS A 578 21.05 44.00 8.70
C LYS A 578 20.05 44.00 9.85
N LYS A 579 19.50 45.16 10.16
CA LYS A 579 18.38 45.26 11.11
C LYS A 579 17.21 44.46 10.59
N ALA A 580 16.68 43.61 11.46
CA ALA A 580 15.52 42.76 11.19
C ALA A 580 14.47 42.96 12.29
N LYS A 581 13.32 43.51 11.93
CA LYS A 581 12.24 43.85 12.85
C LYS A 581 10.90 43.35 12.33
N ALA A 582 10.17 42.68 13.21
CA ALA A 582 8.80 42.20 12.95
C ALA A 582 8.07 41.99 14.28
N ALA A 583 6.74 42.05 14.27
CA ALA A 583 5.92 41.73 15.42
C ALA A 583 4.78 40.78 15.03
N CYS A 584 4.32 39.96 15.97
CA CYS A 584 3.10 39.17 15.81
C CYS A 584 2.53 38.73 17.15
N GLY A 585 1.22 38.46 17.18
CA GLY A 585 0.52 37.80 18.29
C GLY A 585 0.38 36.29 18.02
N ALA A 586 0.42 35.46 19.09
CA ALA A 586 0.18 34.03 19.00
C ALA A 586 -0.86 33.60 20.05
N ILE A 587 -1.80 32.76 19.63
CA ILE A 587 -2.76 32.07 20.52
C ILE A 587 -2.66 30.58 20.22
N ILE A 588 -2.62 29.75 21.25
CA ILE A 588 -2.56 28.31 21.14
C ILE A 588 -3.77 27.68 21.82
N GLU A 589 -4.50 26.84 21.12
CA GLU A 589 -5.73 26.19 21.61
C GLU A 589 -5.64 24.67 21.42
N PRO A 590 -6.21 23.85 22.34
CA PRO A 590 -6.30 22.41 22.12
C PRO A 590 -7.34 22.08 21.05
N ILE A 591 -7.07 21.14 20.17
CA ILE A 591 -8.05 20.62 19.19
C ILE A 591 -8.90 19.57 19.91
N VAL A 592 -10.17 19.88 20.19
CA VAL A 592 -11.12 19.01 20.90
C VAL A 592 -11.95 18.15 19.96
N GLN A 593 -12.13 18.55 18.69
CA GLN A 593 -12.90 17.83 17.68
C GLN A 593 -12.03 17.36 16.52
N LEU A 594 -12.39 16.19 15.93
CA LEU A 594 -11.72 15.62 14.77
C LEU A 594 -11.63 16.65 13.62
N ALA A 595 -10.48 16.75 13.02
CA ALA A 595 -10.10 17.70 11.97
C ALA A 595 -11.06 17.74 10.74
N THR A 596 -11.93 16.76 10.57
CA THR A 596 -12.88 16.66 9.45
C THR A 596 -13.93 17.77 9.43
N ASP A 597 -14.39 18.23 10.62
CA ASP A 597 -15.41 19.29 10.71
C ASP A 597 -14.78 20.69 10.56
N ILE A 598 -13.47 20.80 10.81
CA ILE A 598 -12.73 22.06 10.70
C ILE A 598 -12.33 22.31 9.25
N LEU A 599 -12.05 21.23 8.46
CA LEU A 599 -11.69 21.33 7.05
C LEU A 599 -12.78 21.93 6.15
N GLN A 600 -14.05 21.87 6.57
CA GLN A 600 -15.16 22.46 5.81
C GLN A 600 -15.30 23.98 6.01
N LYS A 601 -14.60 24.58 6.99
CA LYS A 601 -14.64 26.01 7.33
C LYS A 601 -13.30 26.73 7.19
N THR A 602 -12.29 26.10 6.55
CA THR A 602 -10.95 26.68 6.50
C THR A 602 -10.85 27.83 5.51
N ASP A 603 -10.49 28.99 6.03
CA ASP A 603 -10.06 30.15 5.27
C ASP A 603 -8.75 29.87 4.52
N ASN A 604 -8.47 30.60 3.46
CA ASN A 604 -7.30 30.45 2.58
C ASN A 604 -5.92 30.51 3.28
N PHE A 605 -5.88 30.78 4.59
CA PHE A 605 -4.65 31.00 5.39
C PHE A 605 -4.40 29.93 6.45
N THR A 606 -5.02 28.76 6.32
CA THR A 606 -4.86 27.65 7.27
C THR A 606 -4.04 26.51 6.67
N THR A 607 -3.09 25.99 7.46
CA THR A 607 -2.19 24.88 7.06
C THR A 607 -2.22 23.79 8.15
N ILE A 608 -2.26 22.52 7.75
CA ILE A 608 -2.16 21.38 8.65
C ILE A 608 -0.74 20.83 8.59
N HIS A 609 -0.12 20.64 9.76
CA HIS A 609 1.21 20.06 9.87
C HIS A 609 1.30 19.12 11.08
N ASN A 610 1.64 17.85 10.87
CA ASN A 610 1.83 16.82 11.92
C ASN A 610 0.68 16.74 12.95
N GLY A 611 -0.59 16.86 12.51
CA GLY A 611 -1.76 16.84 13.38
C GLY A 611 -2.01 18.14 14.14
N ASN A 612 -1.26 19.20 13.82
CA ASN A 612 -1.50 20.55 14.33
C ASN A 612 -2.12 21.42 13.23
N LEU A 613 -2.97 22.36 13.63
CA LEU A 613 -3.59 23.33 12.75
C LEU A 613 -2.90 24.70 12.94
N ILE A 614 -2.45 25.30 11.86
CA ILE A 614 -1.78 26.61 11.88
C ILE A 614 -2.61 27.58 11.05
N THR A 615 -3.13 28.62 11.67
CA THR A 615 -3.93 29.65 11.01
C THR A 615 -3.23 30.99 11.12
N VAL A 616 -3.01 31.69 10.02
CA VAL A 616 -2.50 33.07 10.00
C VAL A 616 -3.66 34.02 9.79
N LYS A 617 -3.96 34.90 10.76
CA LYS A 617 -5.01 35.92 10.70
C LYS A 617 -4.40 37.29 10.50
N PHE A 618 -4.80 37.97 9.45
CA PHE A 618 -4.43 39.37 9.19
C PHE A 618 -5.55 40.29 9.72
N LEU A 619 -5.21 41.15 10.65
CA LEU A 619 -6.14 42.18 11.13
C LEU A 619 -6.41 43.21 10.01
N ASN A 620 -7.66 43.60 9.83
CA ASN A 620 -8.12 44.62 8.89
C ASN A 620 -7.97 44.24 7.38
N SER A 621 -7.86 42.94 7.02
CA SER A 621 -7.83 42.49 5.62
C SER A 621 -8.46 41.11 5.50
N THR A 622 -9.51 40.97 4.66
CA THR A 622 -10.26 39.72 4.49
C THR A 622 -9.96 39.02 3.18
N SER A 623 -9.31 39.71 2.22
CA SER A 623 -8.97 39.13 0.93
C SER A 623 -7.47 39.18 0.62
N PRO A 624 -6.90 38.18 -0.07
CA PRO A 624 -5.48 38.16 -0.47
C PRO A 624 -5.10 39.34 -1.39
N GLU A 625 -6.05 39.85 -2.15
CA GLU A 625 -5.83 40.98 -3.09
C GLU A 625 -5.69 42.30 -2.34
N GLU A 626 -6.51 42.58 -1.33
CA GLU A 626 -6.40 43.76 -0.46
C GLU A 626 -5.12 43.73 0.38
N LEU A 627 -4.74 42.54 0.82
CA LEU A 627 -3.52 42.33 1.59
C LEU A 627 -2.29 42.67 0.77
N ASN A 628 -2.19 42.21 -0.48
CA ASN A 628 -1.05 42.52 -1.35
C ASN A 628 -0.89 44.02 -1.69
N GLN A 629 -1.97 44.81 -1.61
CA GLN A 629 -1.90 46.25 -1.81
C GLN A 629 -1.35 47.02 -0.59
N LYS A 630 -1.52 46.45 0.62
CA LYS A 630 -1.06 47.03 1.87
C LYS A 630 0.35 46.55 2.27
N LEU A 631 0.82 45.43 1.72
CA LEU A 631 2.14 44.87 2.01
C LEU A 631 3.27 45.66 1.31
N PRO A 632 4.46 45.73 1.90
CA PRO A 632 5.65 46.25 1.25
C PRO A 632 5.89 45.55 -0.11
N PRO A 633 6.41 46.25 -1.14
CA PRO A 633 6.56 45.71 -2.50
C PRO A 633 7.46 44.46 -2.59
N ASP A 634 8.34 44.27 -1.60
CA ASP A 634 9.28 43.12 -1.49
C ASP A 634 8.63 41.91 -0.77
N LEU A 635 7.41 41.99 -0.21
CA LEU A 635 6.74 40.95 0.54
C LEU A 635 5.38 40.60 -0.10
N SER A 636 5.26 39.41 -0.69
CA SER A 636 3.97 38.88 -1.11
C SER A 636 3.22 38.23 0.06
N SER A 637 1.89 38.21 0.03
CA SER A 637 1.05 37.56 1.04
C SER A 637 1.44 36.09 1.26
N SER A 638 1.75 35.36 0.18
CA SER A 638 2.19 33.97 0.22
C SER A 638 3.55 33.80 0.90
N LEU A 639 4.48 34.74 0.71
CA LEU A 639 5.80 34.70 1.34
C LEU A 639 5.70 35.01 2.84
N VAL A 640 4.88 35.96 3.24
CA VAL A 640 4.59 36.26 4.66
C VAL A 640 3.97 35.06 5.34
N GLN A 641 2.93 34.48 4.76
CA GLN A 641 2.27 33.28 5.29
C GLN A 641 3.26 32.11 5.43
N SER A 642 4.01 31.77 4.40
CA SER A 642 4.96 30.67 4.44
C SER A 642 6.06 30.88 5.49
N SER A 643 6.54 32.12 5.64
CA SER A 643 7.57 32.45 6.64
C SER A 643 7.05 32.33 8.07
N LEU A 644 5.86 32.83 8.35
CA LEU A 644 5.21 32.69 9.67
C LEU A 644 4.93 31.22 9.98
N THR A 645 4.37 30.47 9.01
CA THR A 645 4.09 29.04 9.16
C THR A 645 5.36 28.23 9.46
N ASN A 646 6.47 28.50 8.78
CA ASN A 646 7.76 27.86 9.05
C ASN A 646 8.27 28.17 10.47
N GLY A 647 8.10 29.41 10.95
CA GLY A 647 8.43 29.78 12.33
C GLY A 647 7.63 29.01 13.36
N VAL A 648 6.30 28.85 13.13
CA VAL A 648 5.43 28.05 13.99
C VAL A 648 5.84 26.58 13.98
N ILE A 649 6.08 25.99 12.80
CA ILE A 649 6.50 24.59 12.66
C ILE A 649 7.78 24.34 13.47
N SER A 650 8.76 25.24 13.38
CA SER A 650 9.99 25.15 14.18
C SER A 650 9.72 25.20 15.68
N ALA A 651 8.77 26.04 16.15
CA ALA A 651 8.40 26.11 17.55
C ALA A 651 7.67 24.86 18.05
N LEU A 652 6.80 24.26 17.21
CA LEU A 652 6.02 23.05 17.55
C LEU A 652 6.86 21.77 17.52
N SER A 653 8.05 21.80 16.91
CA SER A 653 8.93 20.61 16.84
C SER A 653 9.42 20.19 18.23
N ARG A 654 9.44 21.11 19.21
CA ARG A 654 9.96 20.87 20.57
C ARG A 654 9.08 21.48 21.63
N GLY A 655 8.45 20.66 22.47
CA GLY A 655 7.62 21.07 23.57
C GLY A 655 8.41 21.51 24.81
N PRO A 656 7.81 22.32 25.71
CA PRO A 656 8.51 22.92 26.85
C PRO A 656 8.71 21.97 28.04
N ARG A 657 8.01 20.81 28.10
CA ARG A 657 8.05 19.92 29.29
C ARG A 657 9.14 18.85 29.20
N ARG A 658 9.15 18.08 28.11
CA ARG A 658 10.10 16.97 27.86
C ARG A 658 10.75 17.04 26.50
N SER A 659 10.61 18.16 25.82
CA SER A 659 11.11 18.37 24.47
C SER A 659 10.48 17.45 23.40
N TYR A 660 9.30 16.88 23.68
CA TYR A 660 8.58 16.11 22.67
C TYR A 660 7.85 17.04 21.70
N PRO A 661 7.70 16.67 20.41
CA PRO A 661 6.95 17.49 19.45
C PRO A 661 5.49 17.67 19.88
N LEU A 662 4.93 18.86 19.62
CA LEU A 662 3.52 19.11 19.91
C LEU A 662 2.59 18.44 18.91
N HIS A 663 1.41 18.06 19.38
CA HIS A 663 0.37 17.41 18.60
C HIS A 663 -1.03 17.80 19.13
N ASN A 664 -2.04 17.79 18.28
CA ASN A 664 -3.42 18.19 18.58
C ASN A 664 -3.54 19.64 19.11
N THR A 665 -2.77 20.56 18.53
CA THR A 665 -2.82 21.99 18.88
C THR A 665 -3.22 22.83 17.66
N HIS A 666 -4.05 23.83 17.89
CA HIS A 666 -4.37 24.89 16.93
C HIS A 666 -3.62 26.16 17.30
N VAL A 667 -2.73 26.59 16.42
CA VAL A 667 -1.95 27.83 16.59
C VAL A 667 -2.50 28.89 15.67
N THR A 668 -2.98 29.97 16.23
CA THR A 668 -3.42 31.16 15.51
C THR A 668 -2.37 32.26 15.64
N ILE A 669 -1.75 32.62 14.54
CA ILE A 669 -0.85 33.78 14.47
C ILE A 669 -1.67 34.99 14.02
N ILE A 670 -1.60 36.07 14.75
CA ILE A 670 -2.28 37.34 14.51
C ILE A 670 -1.26 38.40 14.12
N ILE A 671 -1.45 39.01 12.99
CA ILE A 671 -0.56 40.07 12.48
C ILE A 671 -1.38 41.28 12.03
N ASN A 672 -0.96 42.45 12.45
CA ASN A 672 -1.49 43.73 11.98
C ASN A 672 -0.51 44.33 10.97
N VAL A 673 -0.96 44.45 9.72
CA VAL A 673 -0.09 44.89 8.62
C VAL A 673 0.46 46.29 8.83
N GLU A 674 -0.25 47.16 9.61
CA GLU A 674 0.13 48.55 9.83
C GLU A 674 1.11 48.74 11.00
N SER A 675 0.99 47.91 12.06
CA SER A 675 1.79 48.06 13.31
C SER A 675 2.94 47.05 13.38
N ASP A 676 2.79 45.88 12.80
CA ASP A 676 3.69 44.75 13.02
C ASP A 676 4.72 44.52 11.89
N LEU A 677 4.52 45.23 10.77
CA LEU A 677 5.45 45.23 9.63
C LEU A 677 6.21 46.57 9.53
N PHE A 678 7.52 46.52 9.56
CA PHE A 678 8.41 47.69 9.61
C PHE A 678 9.12 47.93 8.24
N SER A 679 8.35 48.07 7.16
CA SER A 679 8.83 48.35 5.81
C SER A 679 10.06 47.51 5.39
N LYS A 680 11.23 48.17 5.18
CA LYS A 680 12.47 47.50 4.73
C LYS A 680 13.17 46.67 5.80
N GLU A 681 12.81 46.82 7.07
CA GLU A 681 13.40 46.05 8.18
C GLU A 681 12.70 44.70 8.38
N THR A 682 11.51 44.53 7.82
CA THR A 682 10.79 43.23 7.89
C THR A 682 11.25 42.30 6.79
N THR A 683 11.98 41.24 7.21
CA THR A 683 12.48 40.21 6.31
C THR A 683 11.75 38.87 6.55
N PRO A 684 11.73 37.94 5.58
CA PRO A 684 11.17 36.61 5.82
C PRO A 684 11.76 35.87 7.05
N ALA A 685 13.05 36.08 7.30
CA ALA A 685 13.74 35.52 8.46
C ALA A 685 13.27 36.14 9.78
N ALA A 686 12.98 37.49 9.79
CA ALA A 686 12.41 38.16 10.96
C ALA A 686 11.01 37.65 11.26
N LEU A 687 10.16 37.44 10.23
CA LEU A 687 8.81 36.89 10.37
C LEU A 687 8.83 35.45 10.94
N ALA A 688 9.71 34.59 10.42
CA ALA A 688 9.86 33.25 10.98
C ALA A 688 10.36 33.26 12.43
N SER A 689 11.31 34.16 12.75
CA SER A 689 11.86 34.28 14.12
C SER A 689 10.86 34.80 15.11
N VAL A 690 10.06 35.82 14.76
CA VAL A 690 9.04 36.35 15.67
C VAL A 690 7.91 35.35 15.92
N ALA A 691 7.44 34.65 14.89
CA ALA A 691 6.43 33.61 15.05
C ALA A 691 6.92 32.47 15.95
N ARG A 692 8.18 32.03 15.77
CA ARG A 692 8.80 31.03 16.63
C ARG A 692 8.84 31.48 18.09
N LEU A 693 9.31 32.71 18.34
CA LEU A 693 9.40 33.24 19.71
C LEU A 693 8.04 33.42 20.36
N ALA A 694 7.03 33.95 19.65
CA ALA A 694 5.70 34.12 20.16
C ALA A 694 5.04 32.80 20.60
N VAL A 695 5.18 31.76 19.77
CA VAL A 695 4.68 30.42 20.11
C VAL A 695 5.46 29.81 21.27
N GLN A 696 6.79 29.90 21.27
CA GLN A 696 7.60 29.36 22.36
C GLN A 696 7.31 30.04 23.71
N ASP A 697 7.05 31.31 23.73
CA ASP A 697 6.76 32.06 24.95
C ASP A 697 5.37 31.72 25.49
N ALA A 698 4.38 31.62 24.59
CA ALA A 698 3.03 31.14 24.96
C ALA A 698 3.06 29.70 25.52
N LEU A 699 3.90 28.83 24.95
CA LEU A 699 4.09 27.46 25.45
C LEU A 699 4.79 27.42 26.80
N LYS A 700 5.80 28.29 27.06
CA LYS A 700 6.46 28.39 28.36
C LYS A 700 5.51 28.86 29.45
N GLU A 701 4.66 29.85 29.16
CA GLU A 701 3.61 30.30 30.05
C GLU A 701 2.62 29.17 30.39
N SER A 702 2.16 28.41 29.37
CA SER A 702 1.32 27.24 29.55
C SER A 702 2.00 26.16 30.40
N HIS A 703 3.31 25.96 30.24
CA HIS A 703 4.08 25.04 31.08
C HIS A 703 4.18 25.48 32.52
N SER A 704 4.43 26.77 32.78
CA SER A 704 4.50 27.35 34.13
C SER A 704 3.18 27.18 34.87
N ASN A 705 2.06 27.25 34.16
CA ASN A 705 0.72 27.04 34.67
C ASN A 705 0.33 25.54 34.81
N GLY A 706 1.21 24.60 34.45
CA GLY A 706 0.94 23.18 34.55
C GLY A 706 -0.04 22.62 33.50
N HIS A 707 -0.29 23.35 32.43
CA HIS A 707 -1.27 22.98 31.40
C HIS A 707 -0.72 22.10 30.29
N ILE A 708 0.57 21.74 30.32
CA ILE A 708 1.18 20.84 29.33
C ILE A 708 1.00 19.39 29.71
N ILE A 709 0.46 18.60 28.80
CA ILE A 709 0.24 17.16 28.93
C ILE A 709 1.12 16.36 27.98
N ILE A 710 1.46 15.14 28.38
CA ILE A 710 2.16 14.19 27.52
C ILE A 710 1.14 13.25 26.88
N LEU A 711 1.32 12.98 25.60
CA LEU A 711 0.50 12.06 24.83
C LEU A 711 1.32 10.81 24.48
N GLU A 712 0.71 9.63 24.64
CA GLU A 712 1.26 8.34 24.22
C GLU A 712 0.52 7.81 22.99
N PRO A 713 1.19 7.07 22.08
CA PRO A 713 0.53 6.45 20.94
C PRO A 713 -0.34 5.28 21.43
N LEU A 714 -1.62 5.32 21.08
CA LEU A 714 -2.61 4.29 21.35
C LEU A 714 -2.80 3.43 20.11
N MET A 715 -2.66 2.12 20.28
CA MET A 715 -2.76 1.15 19.22
C MET A 715 -4.13 0.47 19.23
N LYS A 716 -4.77 0.37 18.08
CA LYS A 716 -5.90 -0.53 17.85
C LYS A 716 -5.34 -1.93 17.61
N VAL A 717 -5.60 -2.84 18.52
CA VAL A 717 -5.07 -4.20 18.52
C VAL A 717 -6.18 -5.16 18.17
N LEU A 718 -5.92 -6.05 17.23
CA LEU A 718 -6.80 -7.15 16.83
C LEU A 718 -6.10 -8.45 17.17
N ILE A 719 -6.65 -9.23 18.11
CA ILE A 719 -6.14 -10.53 18.51
C ILE A 719 -7.13 -11.61 18.11
N SER A 720 -6.66 -12.62 17.38
CA SER A 720 -7.44 -13.81 17.05
C SER A 720 -6.95 -14.99 17.89
N CYS A 721 -7.84 -15.59 18.64
CA CYS A 721 -7.54 -16.70 19.56
C CYS A 721 -8.67 -17.71 19.61
N ASP A 722 -8.39 -18.87 20.17
CA ASP A 722 -9.43 -19.87 20.46
C ASP A 722 -10.29 -19.42 21.66
N ASP A 723 -11.52 -19.85 21.69
CA ASP A 723 -12.49 -19.50 22.74
C ASP A 723 -11.97 -19.84 24.14
N THR A 724 -11.20 -20.93 24.27
CA THR A 724 -10.55 -21.34 25.52
C THR A 724 -9.53 -20.35 26.07
N SER A 725 -8.86 -19.60 25.20
CA SER A 725 -7.82 -18.60 25.56
C SER A 725 -8.38 -17.19 25.69
N LEU A 726 -9.64 -16.97 25.30
CA LEU A 726 -10.27 -15.63 25.25
C LEU A 726 -10.22 -14.92 26.60
N GLY A 727 -10.61 -15.60 27.68
CA GLY A 727 -10.62 -15.04 29.03
C GLY A 727 -9.24 -14.59 29.51
N ALA A 728 -8.20 -15.40 29.24
CA ALA A 728 -6.82 -15.07 29.59
C ALA A 728 -6.31 -13.84 28.85
N ILE A 729 -6.61 -13.70 27.55
CA ILE A 729 -6.21 -12.56 26.73
C ILE A 729 -6.94 -11.28 27.16
N VAL A 730 -8.26 -11.33 27.39
CA VAL A 730 -9.03 -10.19 27.85
C VAL A 730 -8.54 -9.69 29.21
N HIS A 731 -8.24 -10.60 30.11
CA HIS A 731 -7.67 -10.26 31.42
C HIS A 731 -6.26 -9.64 31.29
N ASP A 732 -5.38 -10.21 30.46
CA ASP A 732 -4.04 -9.67 30.24
C ASP A 732 -4.09 -8.25 29.67
N ILE A 733 -4.92 -8.01 28.65
CA ILE A 733 -5.06 -6.70 28.02
C ILE A 733 -5.58 -5.66 29.01
N SER A 734 -6.65 -5.98 29.75
CA SER A 734 -7.31 -4.99 30.61
C SER A 734 -6.59 -4.78 31.95
N ALA A 735 -6.15 -5.85 32.60
CA ALA A 735 -5.56 -5.78 33.94
C ALA A 735 -4.05 -5.54 33.92
N ALA A 736 -3.30 -6.24 33.06
CA ALA A 736 -1.84 -6.16 33.07
C ALA A 736 -1.33 -5.01 32.19
N ARG A 737 -2.02 -4.69 31.05
CA ARG A 737 -1.55 -3.73 30.06
C ARG A 737 -2.35 -2.43 30.03
N GLY A 738 -3.36 -2.29 30.91
CA GLY A 738 -4.17 -1.08 30.99
C GLY A 738 -4.85 -0.69 29.68
N GLY A 739 -5.09 -1.70 28.80
CA GLY A 739 -5.81 -1.54 27.57
C GLY A 739 -7.33 -1.58 27.78
N HIS A 740 -8.08 -1.07 26.83
CA HIS A 740 -9.54 -1.08 26.83
C HIS A 740 -10.04 -2.00 25.72
N VAL A 741 -10.79 -3.04 26.08
CA VAL A 741 -11.44 -3.94 25.12
C VAL A 741 -12.67 -3.22 24.55
N VAL A 742 -12.67 -3.04 23.23
CA VAL A 742 -13.73 -2.35 22.49
C VAL A 742 -14.83 -3.31 22.08
N SER A 743 -14.44 -4.46 21.53
CA SER A 743 -15.40 -5.49 21.09
C SER A 743 -14.82 -6.90 21.19
N LEU A 744 -15.73 -7.83 21.42
CA LEU A 744 -15.48 -9.27 21.39
C LEU A 744 -16.41 -9.83 20.31
N GLY A 745 -15.86 -10.35 19.22
CA GLY A 745 -16.66 -10.77 18.08
C GLY A 745 -16.12 -11.99 17.36
N THR A 746 -16.90 -12.47 16.44
CA THR A 746 -16.57 -13.58 15.53
C THR A 746 -15.98 -13.08 14.20
N GLY A 747 -15.68 -11.80 14.05
CA GLY A 747 -15.05 -11.21 12.85
C GLY A 747 -15.75 -9.95 12.35
N ILE A 748 -14.94 -9.04 11.77
CA ILE A 748 -15.23 -7.83 11.01
C ILE A 748 -15.61 -6.60 11.84
N ASN A 749 -14.71 -5.59 11.81
CA ASN A 749 -14.99 -4.24 12.29
C ASN A 749 -16.05 -3.57 11.42
N GLU A 750 -17.07 -2.97 12.02
CA GLU A 750 -18.09 -2.20 11.32
C GLU A 750 -17.51 -0.97 10.56
N GLU A 751 -16.39 -0.41 11.02
CA GLU A 751 -15.72 0.72 10.36
C GLU A 751 -14.94 0.34 9.10
N ASP A 752 -14.49 -0.92 8.98
CA ASP A 752 -13.81 -1.45 7.79
C ASP A 752 -14.75 -2.32 6.93
N ALA A 753 -15.94 -2.60 7.41
CA ALA A 753 -16.95 -3.37 6.69
C ALA A 753 -17.49 -2.52 5.56
N ILE A 754 -17.02 -2.79 4.35
CA ILE A 754 -17.73 -2.42 3.15
C ILE A 754 -19.11 -3.06 3.25
N GLU A 755 -20.13 -2.30 2.88
CA GLU A 755 -21.56 -2.59 2.88
C GLU A 755 -21.97 -3.83 2.06
N LEU A 756 -21.22 -4.94 2.15
CA LEU A 756 -21.66 -6.20 1.58
C LEU A 756 -22.65 -6.85 2.56
N PRO A 757 -23.84 -7.23 2.08
CA PRO A 757 -24.80 -7.93 2.92
C PRO A 757 -24.19 -9.24 3.44
N PRO A 758 -24.57 -9.69 4.65
CA PRO A 758 -24.10 -10.97 5.17
C PRO A 758 -24.55 -12.11 4.25
N ILE A 759 -23.63 -13.03 3.99
CA ILE A 759 -23.89 -14.20 3.14
C ILE A 759 -24.51 -15.29 4.00
N ASP A 760 -25.55 -15.93 3.49
CA ASP A 760 -26.12 -17.13 4.13
C ASP A 760 -25.15 -18.31 3.96
N ILE A 761 -24.42 -18.62 5.04
CA ILE A 761 -23.42 -19.68 5.07
C ILE A 761 -24.02 -21.06 4.74
N LYS A 762 -25.31 -21.26 4.98
CA LYS A 762 -26.01 -22.54 4.69
C LYS A 762 -26.15 -22.81 3.20
N LYS A 763 -26.11 -21.76 2.37
CA LYS A 763 -26.18 -21.89 0.91
C LYS A 763 -24.84 -22.16 0.24
N ILE A 764 -23.74 -22.03 0.98
CA ILE A 764 -22.40 -22.25 0.44
C ILE A 764 -22.15 -23.75 0.28
N TYR A 765 -21.79 -24.18 -0.94
CA TYR A 765 -21.29 -25.52 -1.16
C TYR A 765 -19.94 -25.70 -0.49
N VAL A 766 -19.84 -26.65 0.41
CA VAL A 766 -18.63 -26.99 1.15
C VAL A 766 -18.23 -28.42 0.82
N PRO A 767 -17.12 -28.66 0.10
CA PRO A 767 -16.60 -29.99 -0.12
C PRO A 767 -16.25 -30.68 1.20
N LYS A 768 -16.37 -32.02 1.24
CA LYS A 768 -16.02 -32.81 2.44
C LYS A 768 -14.54 -32.78 2.70
N ASP A 769 -14.14 -32.52 3.93
CA ASP A 769 -12.76 -32.62 4.37
C ASP A 769 -12.42 -34.09 4.71
N ASN A 770 -11.25 -34.59 4.26
CA ASN A 770 -10.87 -36.00 4.48
C ASN A 770 -10.53 -36.36 5.92
N PHE A 771 -10.27 -35.36 6.77
CA PHE A 771 -9.87 -35.53 8.16
C PHE A 771 -10.96 -35.15 9.16
N THR A 772 -12.21 -35.19 8.78
CA THR A 772 -13.28 -35.17 9.76
C THR A 772 -13.25 -36.49 10.53
N ILE A 773 -12.43 -36.50 11.57
CA ILE A 773 -12.66 -37.38 12.73
C ILE A 773 -14.13 -37.17 13.10
N THR A 774 -14.91 -38.21 12.95
CA THR A 774 -16.25 -38.50 13.38
C THR A 774 -16.72 -37.74 14.64
N ASP A 775 -17.00 -36.44 14.50
CA ASP A 775 -17.81 -35.70 15.47
C ASP A 775 -18.84 -34.84 14.69
N ILE A 776 -19.59 -35.52 13.81
CA ILE A 776 -20.68 -34.94 13.02
C ILE A 776 -21.95 -34.67 13.86
N ASN A 777 -21.92 -34.96 15.14
CA ASN A 777 -23.08 -34.77 16.02
C ASN A 777 -23.04 -33.53 16.91
N ASP A 778 -22.10 -32.61 16.68
CA ASP A 778 -22.02 -31.37 17.47
C ASP A 778 -22.23 -30.11 16.64
N ASP A 779 -23.45 -29.97 16.10
CA ASP A 779 -23.99 -28.65 15.68
C ASP A 779 -24.20 -27.72 16.90
N THR A 780 -23.83 -28.14 18.11
CA THR A 780 -24.06 -27.41 19.36
C THR A 780 -22.85 -27.24 20.26
N ASN A 781 -21.69 -27.82 19.97
CA ASN A 781 -20.51 -27.66 20.85
C ASN A 781 -19.38 -26.86 20.23
N ASN A 782 -19.24 -25.72 20.66
CA ASN A 782 -18.40 -24.54 20.73
C ASN A 782 -16.88 -24.77 20.90
N THR A 783 -16.35 -25.96 20.70
CA THR A 783 -14.93 -26.26 20.88
C THR A 783 -14.15 -26.09 19.58
N GLY A 784 -13.73 -24.83 19.31
CA GLY A 784 -12.87 -24.52 18.18
C GLY A 784 -13.22 -23.23 17.42
N GLN A 785 -14.21 -22.49 17.88
CA GLN A 785 -14.55 -21.21 17.28
C GLN A 785 -13.47 -20.17 17.62
N ARG A 786 -12.73 -19.71 16.61
CA ARG A 786 -11.80 -18.59 16.81
C ARG A 786 -12.58 -17.32 17.09
N ARG A 787 -12.18 -16.62 18.14
CA ARG A 787 -12.71 -15.32 18.56
C ARG A 787 -11.74 -14.20 18.22
N GLN A 788 -12.27 -13.04 17.99
CA GLN A 788 -11.47 -11.82 17.80
C GLN A 788 -11.70 -10.86 18.96
N VAL A 789 -10.61 -10.36 19.51
CA VAL A 789 -10.60 -9.31 20.53
C VAL A 789 -10.08 -8.03 19.90
N ILE A 790 -10.90 -6.99 19.89
CA ILE A 790 -10.50 -5.65 19.47
C ILE A 790 -10.30 -4.83 20.73
N ALA A 791 -9.09 -4.31 20.89
CA ALA A 791 -8.74 -3.50 22.07
C ALA A 791 -7.92 -2.28 21.68
N MET A 792 -8.02 -1.25 22.49
CA MET A 792 -7.15 -0.07 22.43
C MET A 792 -6.12 -0.19 23.55
N VAL A 793 -4.84 -0.27 23.17
CA VAL A 793 -3.74 -0.52 24.11
C VAL A 793 -2.58 0.44 23.82
N PRO A 794 -1.94 1.01 24.85
CA PRO A 794 -0.74 1.82 24.67
C PRO A 794 0.40 1.05 24.02
N LEU A 795 1.12 1.68 23.09
CA LEU A 795 2.19 1.04 22.33
C LEU A 795 3.28 0.43 23.22
N LYS A 796 3.63 1.10 24.33
CA LYS A 796 4.64 0.64 25.29
C LYS A 796 4.37 -0.79 25.80
N GLU A 797 3.10 -1.11 26.02
CA GLU A 797 2.65 -2.39 26.55
C GLU A 797 2.58 -3.50 25.47
N MET A 798 2.70 -3.12 24.20
CA MET A 798 2.58 -4.03 23.06
C MET A 798 3.93 -4.44 22.47
N ILE A 799 5.04 -3.85 22.95
CA ILE A 799 6.39 -4.22 22.49
C ILE A 799 6.66 -5.67 22.86
N GLY A 800 7.00 -6.51 21.88
CA GLY A 800 7.27 -7.95 22.10
C GLY A 800 6.03 -8.79 22.44
N TYR A 801 4.81 -8.24 22.32
CA TYR A 801 3.57 -8.90 22.72
C TYR A 801 3.27 -10.19 21.96
N LEU A 802 3.73 -10.35 20.72
CA LEU A 802 3.53 -11.56 19.93
C LEU A 802 3.99 -12.84 20.68
N LYS A 803 5.17 -12.78 21.30
CA LYS A 803 5.69 -13.91 22.09
C LYS A 803 4.78 -14.26 23.28
N HIS A 804 4.20 -13.22 23.89
CA HIS A 804 3.29 -13.38 25.01
C HIS A 804 1.94 -13.97 24.59
N VAL A 805 1.37 -13.50 23.48
CA VAL A 805 0.15 -14.10 22.89
C VAL A 805 0.38 -15.57 22.57
N HIS A 806 1.50 -15.93 21.94
CA HIS A 806 1.82 -17.32 21.64
C HIS A 806 1.93 -18.17 22.92
N SER A 807 2.48 -17.62 24.00
CA SER A 807 2.52 -18.30 25.30
C SER A 807 1.12 -18.54 25.88
N LEU A 808 0.22 -17.54 25.82
CA LEU A 808 -1.15 -17.64 26.32
C LEU A 808 -2.05 -18.56 25.49
N THR A 809 -1.74 -18.73 24.20
CA THR A 809 -2.58 -19.46 23.23
C THR A 809 -1.95 -20.74 22.71
N ALA A 810 -0.86 -21.23 23.36
CA ALA A 810 -0.09 -22.38 22.89
C ALA A 810 0.33 -22.26 21.40
N GLY A 811 0.74 -21.07 20.97
CA GLY A 811 1.20 -20.77 19.62
C GLY A 811 0.08 -20.55 18.59
N ARG A 812 -1.19 -20.66 18.96
CA ARG A 812 -2.34 -20.56 18.02
C ARG A 812 -2.93 -19.18 17.88
N GLY A 813 -2.57 -18.23 18.75
CA GLY A 813 -3.05 -16.85 18.68
C GLY A 813 -2.25 -16.02 17.69
N THR A 814 -2.95 -15.15 16.96
CA THR A 814 -2.33 -14.14 16.10
C THR A 814 -2.74 -12.77 16.56
N PHE A 815 -1.85 -11.78 16.39
CA PHE A 815 -2.19 -10.41 16.74
C PHE A 815 -1.69 -9.44 15.68
N ILE A 816 -2.43 -8.36 15.49
CA ILE A 816 -2.10 -7.25 14.60
C ILE A 816 -2.37 -5.96 15.37
N MET A 817 -1.48 -4.99 15.25
CA MET A 817 -1.69 -3.65 15.80
C MET A 817 -1.57 -2.58 14.72
N ASN A 818 -2.36 -1.53 14.87
CA ASN A 818 -2.33 -0.34 14.01
C ASN A 818 -2.33 0.89 14.89
N PHE A 819 -1.61 1.91 14.48
CA PHE A 819 -1.73 3.22 15.13
C PHE A 819 -3.17 3.73 14.98
N HIS A 820 -3.76 4.18 16.10
CA HIS A 820 -5.10 4.75 16.11
C HIS A 820 -5.06 6.26 16.33
N ARG A 821 -4.54 6.69 17.50
CA ARG A 821 -4.41 8.11 17.86
C ARG A 821 -3.36 8.28 18.97
N PHE A 822 -3.01 9.53 19.23
CA PHE A 822 -2.33 9.89 20.47
C PHE A 822 -3.34 10.16 21.57
N GLU A 823 -3.11 9.63 22.77
CA GLU A 823 -3.98 9.82 23.92
C GLU A 823 -3.16 10.28 25.14
N ARG A 824 -3.80 11.02 26.04
CA ARG A 824 -3.16 11.54 27.23
C ARG A 824 -2.63 10.41 28.11
N LEU A 825 -1.35 10.50 28.46
CA LEU A 825 -0.71 9.60 29.41
C LEU A 825 -1.27 9.87 30.82
N LYS A 826 -1.81 8.84 31.49
CA LYS A 826 -2.51 8.98 32.78
C LYS A 826 -1.81 8.22 33.90
N GLY A 827 -1.89 8.80 35.14
CA GLY A 827 -1.61 8.12 36.40
C GLY A 827 -0.18 7.63 36.59
N HIS A 828 -0.01 6.36 36.93
CA HIS A 828 1.28 5.76 37.26
C HIS A 828 2.27 5.80 36.07
N ARG A 829 1.78 5.67 34.84
CA ARG A 829 2.62 5.68 33.64
C ARG A 829 3.30 7.03 33.39
N GLU A 830 2.67 8.13 33.78
CA GLU A 830 3.28 9.47 33.67
C GLU A 830 4.43 9.68 34.66
N ARG A 831 4.40 8.98 35.81
CA ARG A 831 5.47 9.03 36.82
C ARG A 831 6.68 8.16 36.47
N VAL A 832 6.47 7.12 35.67
CA VAL A 832 7.51 6.17 35.23
C VAL A 832 8.24 6.64 33.98
N LEU A 833 7.66 7.55 33.19
CA LEU A 833 8.30 8.20 32.05
C LEU A 833 9.22 9.33 32.54
#